data_c20d5b8cf9b56e6cab2efdece2b0e4a2
#
_entry.id   c20d5b8cf9b56e6cab2efdece2b0e4a2
#
_cell.length_a   1.000
_cell.length_b   1.000
_cell.length_c   1.000
_cell.angle_alpha   90.00
_cell.angle_beta   90.00
_cell.angle_gamma   90.00
#
_symmetry.space_group_name_H-M   'P 1'
#
loop_
_entity.id
_entity.type
_entity.pdbx_description
1 polymer ?
#
loop_
_entity_poly.entity_id
_entity_poly.type
_entity_poly.pdbx_seq_one_letter_code
_entity_poly.pdbx_strand_id
1 'polypeptide(L)'
;MSENPSLPSGDHELAKAYEFKEVEARWYQKWLEQKNFQATMDEGKPSFSIVIPPPNVTGVLHVGHALNNTMQDVLVRYKRMCGCNTLWVPGTDHAGIATQNVVERQLATESKSRHDLGREKFIERVWQWREEKGGTIINQLKHLGCSCDWDRERFTMDEGLSKAVRTVFVRLYKEGLIYKGDYIVNWCPRCKTALSDDEVEHEDTAGKLYHIRYPYADGSGHVVVATTRPETMLGDTGVAVHPDDARYSHLRAIGIRLPLTDRTIPVVYDHHVEREFGTGALKVTPSHDRNDYEIGLRHNLERVKVMDDSGIMNEAAGPYAGLERFACRKQIVADLEAQGFLEKIEEYAHAVGQCYRCKTVVEPTTSLQWFVSVKPLAAQAVAAVRDGRTAIHPKTWYNTFYAWMDNIRDWCISRQIWWGHQIPAWTCDDCAHFMVEEHAPAACEKCGSAKLTQETDVLDTWFSSALWPFSTLGWPDDTKELKFFYPTSVLITSFDILFFWVARMMMMGIHIMGEVPFKDVYLHALVRDKHGKKMSKSTGNVIDPLVVMAEYGTDALRFTLTAFAAQGREIKLAEERIEGYRHFINKIWNAARFALMHIKECDPAISKDIDPAALPLAHRWILHRLNQAITETRQALDDYRFNDAASVLYQFVWNEFCDWYLEWIKSDLYGDNATAKAQAQGVLLAVLENTLKLLHPITPFVTEEIWHVLPGERTSIMVEAFPTPNPAWDDPEAAELAALFMGIVGGIRNIRSEAMIHPSAEIEVLIVCHDETKHAGLTSLAGSLKTLTRTGTMAVQKEGTRPKGAASYLYTDIEIFVPLAGLVDVDKEQAKLKKDQDKTEAELARCQGKLANEKFMANAPEEVKAKEREKIGEMQAKLEKIKAGMERLEELR
;
A
#
# COMPACT_ATOMS: atom_id res chain seq x y z
N MET A 1 25.01 -36.36 -17.15
CA MET A 1 24.08 -36.34 -18.27
C MET A 1 22.82 -37.05 -17.82
N SER A 2 21.90 -36.31 -17.21
CA SER A 2 20.57 -36.77 -16.82
C SER A 2 19.60 -36.23 -17.88
N GLU A 3 18.94 -37.10 -18.54
CA GLU A 3 17.92 -36.81 -19.56
C GLU A 3 16.82 -35.95 -18.92
N ASN A 4 16.64 -34.78 -19.48
CA ASN A 4 15.49 -33.93 -19.18
C ASN A 4 14.24 -34.66 -19.73
N PRO A 5 13.17 -34.85 -18.93
CA PRO A 5 11.95 -35.39 -19.49
C PRO A 5 11.36 -34.32 -20.42
N SER A 6 11.46 -34.58 -21.72
CA SER A 6 10.76 -33.87 -22.78
C SER A 6 9.26 -33.91 -22.46
N LEU A 7 8.61 -32.75 -22.46
CA LEU A 7 7.16 -32.64 -22.43
C LEU A 7 6.54 -33.53 -23.53
N PRO A 8 5.44 -34.23 -23.24
CA PRO A 8 4.76 -35.00 -24.28
C PRO A 8 4.28 -34.01 -25.37
N SER A 9 4.69 -34.23 -26.59
CA SER A 9 4.15 -33.60 -27.80
C SER A 9 2.74 -34.17 -28.04
N GLY A 10 1.76 -33.59 -27.35
CA GLY A 10 0.35 -33.93 -27.47
C GLY A 10 -0.47 -32.65 -27.64
N ASP A 11 -1.51 -32.72 -28.43
CA ASP A 11 -2.44 -31.66 -28.80
C ASP A 11 -2.79 -30.70 -27.62
N HIS A 12 -2.02 -29.66 -27.50
CA HIS A 12 -2.28 -28.63 -26.44
C HIS A 12 -3.19 -27.56 -27.05
N GLU A 13 -4.48 -27.87 -27.13
CA GLU A 13 -5.49 -26.83 -27.26
C GLU A 13 -5.77 -26.20 -25.89
N LEU A 14 -5.75 -24.88 -25.82
CA LEU A 14 -6.23 -24.19 -24.62
C LEU A 14 -7.68 -24.56 -24.34
N ALA A 15 -7.98 -24.95 -23.11
CA ALA A 15 -9.32 -25.29 -22.66
C ALA A 15 -10.33 -24.17 -22.96
N LYS A 16 -11.62 -24.48 -23.07
CA LYS A 16 -12.67 -23.49 -23.36
C LYS A 16 -12.73 -22.38 -22.29
N ALA A 17 -12.46 -22.70 -21.04
CA ALA A 17 -12.38 -21.76 -19.91
C ALA A 17 -10.98 -21.81 -19.28
N TYR A 18 -10.56 -20.73 -18.67
CA TYR A 18 -9.30 -20.67 -17.92
C TYR A 18 -9.49 -21.27 -16.53
N GLU A 19 -8.90 -22.44 -16.29
CA GLU A 19 -8.95 -23.17 -15.01
C GLU A 19 -7.77 -22.77 -14.13
N PHE A 20 -7.84 -21.57 -13.55
CA PHE A 20 -6.74 -20.93 -12.85
C PHE A 20 -6.16 -21.77 -11.71
N LYS A 21 -6.96 -22.51 -10.94
CA LYS A 21 -6.49 -23.27 -9.77
C LYS A 21 -5.43 -24.31 -10.12
N GLU A 22 -5.64 -25.04 -11.19
CA GLU A 22 -4.71 -26.07 -11.66
C GLU A 22 -3.47 -25.44 -12.30
N VAL A 23 -3.67 -24.38 -13.08
CA VAL A 23 -2.60 -23.65 -13.75
C VAL A 23 -1.66 -23.01 -12.74
N GLU A 24 -2.19 -22.31 -11.74
CA GLU A 24 -1.42 -21.61 -10.70
C GLU A 24 -0.57 -22.59 -9.88
N ALA A 25 -1.16 -23.68 -9.39
CA ALA A 25 -0.43 -24.68 -8.62
C ALA A 25 0.70 -25.34 -9.44
N ARG A 26 0.40 -25.72 -10.68
CA ARG A 26 1.36 -26.38 -11.58
C ARG A 26 2.55 -25.49 -11.94
N TRP A 27 2.30 -24.22 -12.33
CA TRP A 27 3.38 -23.33 -12.72
C TRP A 27 4.24 -22.90 -11.55
N TYR A 28 3.65 -22.61 -10.39
CA TYR A 28 4.44 -22.25 -9.23
C TYR A 28 5.42 -23.35 -8.83
N GLN A 29 4.95 -24.61 -8.85
CA GLN A 29 5.80 -25.76 -8.57
C GLN A 29 6.93 -25.93 -9.61
N LYS A 30 6.64 -25.78 -10.91
CA LYS A 30 7.65 -25.82 -11.98
C LYS A 30 8.70 -24.75 -11.83
N TRP A 31 8.33 -23.50 -11.50
CA TRP A 31 9.27 -22.41 -11.29
C TRP A 31 10.23 -22.69 -10.11
N LEU A 32 9.73 -23.33 -9.04
CA LEU A 32 10.57 -23.78 -7.92
C LEU A 32 11.56 -24.87 -8.36
N GLU A 33 11.09 -25.88 -9.07
CA GLU A 33 11.91 -27.00 -9.58
C GLU A 33 12.99 -26.50 -10.55
N GLN A 34 12.65 -25.56 -11.40
CA GLN A 34 13.56 -24.93 -12.36
C GLN A 34 14.47 -23.87 -11.74
N LYS A 35 14.27 -23.56 -10.44
CA LYS A 35 15.03 -22.53 -9.70
C LYS A 35 14.97 -21.13 -10.33
N ASN A 36 13.87 -20.79 -10.98
CA ASN A 36 13.72 -19.54 -11.70
C ASN A 36 13.74 -18.30 -10.79
N PHE A 37 13.60 -18.48 -9.48
CA PHE A 37 13.62 -17.41 -8.49
C PHE A 37 15.00 -17.19 -7.85
N GLN A 38 15.95 -18.11 -8.05
CA GLN A 38 17.28 -18.00 -7.45
C GLN A 38 18.05 -16.84 -8.05
N ALA A 39 18.68 -16.06 -7.15
CA ALA A 39 19.56 -14.99 -7.56
C ALA A 39 20.87 -15.54 -8.14
N THR A 40 21.33 -14.91 -9.21
CA THR A 40 22.64 -15.13 -9.80
C THR A 40 23.54 -13.93 -9.50
N MET A 41 24.85 -14.12 -9.50
CA MET A 41 25.84 -13.07 -9.29
C MET A 41 26.79 -13.04 -10.48
N ASP A 42 26.27 -12.63 -11.63
CA ASP A 42 27.03 -12.44 -12.87
C ASP A 42 27.52 -10.99 -12.90
N GLU A 43 28.82 -10.78 -12.77
CA GLU A 43 29.42 -9.44 -12.73
C GLU A 43 29.19 -8.62 -14.02
N GLY A 44 28.85 -9.29 -15.13
CA GLY A 44 28.52 -8.66 -16.41
C GLY A 44 27.12 -8.06 -16.46
N LYS A 45 26.26 -8.27 -15.44
CA LYS A 45 24.88 -7.82 -15.41
C LYS A 45 24.61 -6.92 -14.20
N PRO A 46 23.76 -5.89 -14.35
CA PRO A 46 23.39 -5.05 -13.23
C PRO A 46 22.66 -5.85 -12.13
N SER A 47 22.88 -5.50 -10.87
CA SER A 47 22.15 -6.07 -9.74
C SER A 47 20.84 -5.32 -9.50
N PHE A 48 19.80 -6.05 -9.12
CA PHE A 48 18.56 -5.51 -8.60
C PHE A 48 18.12 -6.34 -7.40
N SER A 49 18.05 -5.72 -6.23
CA SER A 49 17.73 -6.42 -4.99
C SER A 49 16.65 -5.71 -4.18
N ILE A 50 15.79 -6.51 -3.58
CA ILE A 50 14.74 -6.09 -2.64
C ILE A 50 14.84 -6.99 -1.41
N VAL A 51 14.70 -6.41 -0.23
CA VAL A 51 14.41 -7.16 1.01
C VAL A 51 12.94 -6.98 1.34
N ILE A 52 12.24 -8.08 1.56
CA ILE A 52 10.82 -8.04 1.93
C ILE A 52 10.63 -7.27 3.25
N PRO A 53 9.60 -6.43 3.42
CA PRO A 53 9.16 -6.06 4.74
C PRO A 53 8.70 -7.33 5.49
N PRO A 54 9.49 -7.83 6.48
CA PRO A 54 9.26 -9.15 7.03
C PRO A 54 7.94 -9.17 7.80
N PRO A 55 6.93 -9.98 7.40
CA PRO A 55 5.68 -10.06 8.12
C PRO A 55 5.87 -10.57 9.53
N ASN A 56 5.15 -9.96 10.49
CA ASN A 56 5.12 -10.39 11.88
C ASN A 56 4.49 -11.79 12.03
N VAL A 57 5.12 -12.68 12.78
CA VAL A 57 4.58 -14.04 13.04
C VAL A 57 3.39 -14.04 14.00
N THR A 58 2.52 -13.03 13.91
CA THR A 58 1.35 -12.85 14.77
C THR A 58 0.06 -13.48 14.23
N GLY A 59 0.09 -13.94 12.98
CA GLY A 59 -1.09 -14.54 12.34
C GLY A 59 -0.93 -14.66 10.82
N VAL A 60 -2.06 -14.67 10.11
CA VAL A 60 -2.12 -14.76 8.65
C VAL A 60 -1.99 -13.40 7.98
N LEU A 61 -1.53 -13.38 6.73
CA LEU A 61 -1.45 -12.17 5.90
C LEU A 61 -2.86 -11.66 5.56
N HIS A 62 -2.95 -10.36 5.34
CA HIS A 62 -4.15 -9.69 4.85
C HIS A 62 -3.87 -8.99 3.51
N VAL A 63 -4.91 -8.45 2.88
CA VAL A 63 -4.81 -7.83 1.54
C VAL A 63 -3.78 -6.69 1.45
N GLY A 64 -3.48 -5.98 2.55
CA GLY A 64 -2.39 -4.97 2.58
C GLY A 64 -1.01 -5.59 2.36
N HIS A 65 -0.76 -6.79 2.90
CA HIS A 65 0.47 -7.55 2.60
C HIS A 65 0.47 -8.03 1.14
N ALA A 66 -0.69 -8.47 0.63
CA ALA A 66 -0.81 -8.87 -0.77
C ALA A 66 -0.48 -7.70 -1.71
N LEU A 67 -0.94 -6.48 -1.43
CA LEU A 67 -0.59 -5.27 -2.18
C LEU A 67 0.93 -5.05 -2.18
N ASN A 68 1.53 -4.99 -0.98
CA ASN A 68 2.97 -4.75 -0.83
C ASN A 68 3.81 -5.77 -1.61
N ASN A 69 3.50 -7.06 -1.45
CA ASN A 69 4.26 -8.12 -2.10
C ASN A 69 4.00 -8.21 -3.61
N THR A 70 2.79 -7.88 -4.07
CA THR A 70 2.49 -7.80 -5.51
C THR A 70 3.35 -6.73 -6.19
N MET A 71 3.47 -5.54 -5.61
CA MET A 71 4.30 -4.47 -6.19
C MET A 71 5.78 -4.86 -6.24
N GLN A 72 6.29 -5.49 -5.18
CA GLN A 72 7.67 -6.01 -5.17
C GLN A 72 7.87 -7.06 -6.25
N ASP A 73 6.96 -8.03 -6.37
CA ASP A 73 7.06 -9.11 -7.37
C ASP A 73 6.97 -8.59 -8.80
N VAL A 74 6.11 -7.60 -9.06
CA VAL A 74 6.03 -6.93 -10.37
C VAL A 74 7.39 -6.36 -10.77
N LEU A 75 8.06 -5.64 -9.87
CA LEU A 75 9.39 -5.07 -10.15
C LEU A 75 10.45 -6.15 -10.29
N VAL A 76 10.45 -7.17 -9.44
CA VAL A 76 11.43 -8.26 -9.50
C VAL A 76 11.32 -9.02 -10.81
N ARG A 77 10.08 -9.37 -11.25
CA ARG A 77 9.85 -10.02 -12.55
C ARG A 77 10.24 -9.11 -13.71
N TYR A 78 9.84 -7.84 -13.68
CA TYR A 78 10.22 -6.86 -14.69
C TYR A 78 11.73 -6.72 -14.82
N LYS A 79 12.46 -6.51 -13.73
CA LYS A 79 13.92 -6.35 -13.75
C LYS A 79 14.65 -7.64 -14.13
N ARG A 80 14.12 -8.81 -13.74
CA ARG A 80 14.63 -10.11 -14.21
C ARG A 80 14.54 -10.22 -15.72
N MET A 81 13.39 -9.91 -16.30
CA MET A 81 13.18 -9.87 -17.74
C MET A 81 14.00 -8.78 -18.44
N CYS A 82 14.40 -7.71 -17.74
CA CYS A 82 15.34 -6.71 -18.22
C CYS A 82 16.82 -7.17 -18.17
N GLY A 83 17.08 -8.40 -17.74
CA GLY A 83 18.43 -8.97 -17.70
C GLY A 83 19.24 -8.66 -16.47
N CYS A 84 18.63 -8.13 -15.39
CA CYS A 84 19.33 -7.90 -14.13
C CYS A 84 19.53 -9.21 -13.35
N ASN A 85 20.61 -9.26 -12.53
CA ASN A 85 20.70 -10.23 -11.44
C ASN A 85 19.72 -9.80 -10.35
N THR A 86 18.59 -10.50 -10.23
CA THR A 86 17.57 -10.11 -9.26
C THR A 86 17.64 -10.95 -8.02
N LEU A 87 17.59 -10.29 -6.85
CA LEU A 87 17.46 -10.91 -5.55
C LEU A 87 16.25 -10.31 -4.81
N TRP A 88 15.29 -11.14 -4.46
CA TRP A 88 14.25 -10.79 -3.52
C TRP A 88 14.33 -11.69 -2.30
N VAL A 89 14.83 -11.12 -1.18
CA VAL A 89 15.05 -11.87 0.07
C VAL A 89 13.73 -11.98 0.82
N PRO A 90 13.20 -13.19 1.01
CA PRO A 90 12.02 -13.42 1.86
C PRO A 90 12.41 -13.52 3.33
N GLY A 91 11.43 -13.35 4.22
CA GLY A 91 11.61 -13.61 5.63
C GLY A 91 10.44 -13.16 6.49
N THR A 92 10.59 -13.39 7.80
CA THR A 92 9.58 -13.07 8.81
C THR A 92 10.20 -12.37 10.03
N ASP A 93 9.39 -11.57 10.73
CA ASP A 93 9.81 -10.84 11.93
C ASP A 93 9.27 -11.54 13.18
N HIS A 94 10.10 -11.63 14.22
CA HIS A 94 9.73 -12.22 15.52
C HIS A 94 8.70 -11.37 16.28
N ALA A 95 8.62 -10.05 16.00
CA ALA A 95 7.62 -9.13 16.51
C ALA A 95 7.40 -9.23 18.04
N GLY A 96 8.45 -9.01 18.82
CA GLY A 96 8.56 -9.18 20.28
C GLY A 96 7.26 -9.06 21.07
N ILE A 97 6.82 -7.84 21.39
CA ILE A 97 5.58 -7.58 22.16
C ILE A 97 4.36 -8.20 21.50
N ALA A 98 4.27 -8.12 20.17
CA ALA A 98 3.06 -8.55 19.47
C ALA A 98 2.87 -10.05 19.51
N THR A 99 3.92 -10.82 19.23
CA THR A 99 3.91 -12.29 19.26
C THR A 99 3.73 -12.80 20.67
N GLN A 100 4.45 -12.22 21.64
CA GLN A 100 4.27 -12.56 23.05
C GLN A 100 2.82 -12.39 23.49
N ASN A 101 2.19 -11.25 23.20
CA ASN A 101 0.79 -10.98 23.55
C ASN A 101 -0.19 -11.97 22.91
N VAL A 102 0.06 -12.43 21.70
CA VAL A 102 -0.80 -13.41 21.02
C VAL A 102 -0.69 -14.77 21.71
N VAL A 103 0.53 -15.21 22.03
CA VAL A 103 0.76 -16.48 22.75
C VAL A 103 0.21 -16.42 24.16
N GLU A 104 0.35 -15.30 24.88
CA GLU A 104 -0.26 -15.11 26.21
C GLU A 104 -1.78 -15.19 26.17
N ARG A 105 -2.43 -14.64 25.12
CA ARG A 105 -3.89 -14.79 24.93
C ARG A 105 -4.27 -16.23 24.67
N GLN A 106 -3.47 -16.97 23.91
CA GLN A 106 -3.70 -18.40 23.71
C GLN A 106 -3.59 -19.17 25.03
N LEU A 107 -2.56 -18.90 25.84
CA LEU A 107 -2.41 -19.50 27.16
C LEU A 107 -3.58 -19.16 28.09
N ALA A 108 -4.10 -17.96 28.01
CA ALA A 108 -5.27 -17.55 28.81
C ALA A 108 -6.52 -18.39 28.46
N THR A 109 -6.68 -18.85 27.22
CA THR A 109 -7.76 -19.79 26.86
C THR A 109 -7.56 -21.18 27.51
N GLU A 110 -6.31 -21.53 27.84
CA GLU A 110 -5.93 -22.73 28.58
C GLU A 110 -5.95 -22.51 30.12
N SER A 111 -6.41 -21.34 30.59
CA SER A 111 -6.38 -20.90 32.00
C SER A 111 -4.97 -20.87 32.60
N LYS A 112 -3.97 -20.52 31.77
CA LYS A 112 -2.55 -20.42 32.16
C LYS A 112 -2.02 -19.04 31.86
N SER A 113 -1.01 -18.61 32.60
CA SER A 113 -0.19 -17.44 32.36
C SER A 113 1.24 -17.84 31.99
N ARG A 114 2.01 -16.90 31.43
CA ARG A 114 3.45 -17.12 31.20
C ARG A 114 4.20 -17.43 32.47
N HIS A 115 3.77 -16.86 33.59
CA HIS A 115 4.41 -17.10 34.92
C HIS A 115 4.22 -18.51 35.43
N ASP A 116 3.11 -19.18 35.09
CA ASP A 116 2.86 -20.58 35.45
C ASP A 116 3.79 -21.52 34.68
N LEU A 117 4.20 -21.14 33.46
CA LEU A 117 5.13 -21.94 32.66
C LEU A 117 6.60 -21.69 33.04
N GLY A 118 6.94 -20.46 33.46
CA GLY A 118 8.32 -19.99 33.55
C GLY A 118 8.90 -19.59 32.18
N ARG A 119 10.01 -18.82 32.18
CA ARG A 119 10.59 -18.19 30.99
C ARG A 119 10.94 -19.20 29.89
N GLU A 120 11.65 -20.27 30.23
CA GLU A 120 12.15 -21.25 29.27
C GLU A 120 11.01 -21.92 28.50
N LYS A 121 10.02 -22.50 29.20
CA LYS A 121 8.88 -23.17 28.56
C LYS A 121 7.96 -22.20 27.80
N PHE A 122 7.87 -20.97 28.27
CA PHE A 122 7.14 -19.97 27.54
C PHE A 122 7.82 -19.63 26.20
N ILE A 123 9.14 -19.45 26.18
CA ILE A 123 9.91 -19.21 24.95
C ILE A 123 9.79 -20.41 24.00
N GLU A 124 9.86 -21.64 24.48
CA GLU A 124 9.61 -22.84 23.66
C GLU A 124 8.23 -22.81 23.00
N ARG A 125 7.20 -22.40 23.75
CA ARG A 125 5.84 -22.26 23.23
C ARG A 125 5.75 -21.18 22.14
N VAL A 126 6.50 -20.08 22.28
CA VAL A 126 6.56 -19.03 21.25
C VAL A 126 7.29 -19.52 20.00
N TRP A 127 8.35 -20.32 20.13
CA TRP A 127 9.02 -20.96 18.99
C TRP A 127 8.09 -21.89 18.23
N GLN A 128 7.30 -22.74 18.92
CA GLN A 128 6.28 -23.59 18.29
C GLN A 128 5.25 -22.76 17.52
N TRP A 129 4.78 -21.66 18.10
CA TRP A 129 3.90 -20.71 17.43
C TRP A 129 4.55 -20.11 16.17
N ARG A 130 5.81 -19.72 16.25
CA ARG A 130 6.58 -19.17 15.10
C ARG A 130 6.67 -20.20 13.96
N GLU A 131 6.97 -21.43 14.23
CA GLU A 131 7.05 -22.48 13.21
C GLU A 131 5.71 -22.66 12.49
N GLU A 132 4.62 -22.72 13.24
CA GLU A 132 3.27 -22.87 12.67
C GLU A 132 2.87 -21.65 11.83
N LYS A 133 3.01 -20.45 12.36
CA LYS A 133 2.53 -19.22 11.68
C LYS A 133 3.49 -18.74 10.59
N GLY A 134 4.78 -18.89 10.78
CA GLY A 134 5.78 -18.60 9.76
C GLY A 134 5.56 -19.44 8.50
N GLY A 135 5.37 -20.75 8.65
CA GLY A 135 5.04 -21.64 7.53
C GLY A 135 3.74 -21.24 6.81
N THR A 136 2.72 -20.81 7.55
CA THR A 136 1.46 -20.31 6.94
C THR A 136 1.71 -19.05 6.11
N ILE A 137 2.46 -18.09 6.63
CA ILE A 137 2.81 -16.83 5.94
C ILE A 137 3.56 -17.13 4.65
N ILE A 138 4.59 -17.96 4.69
CA ILE A 138 5.37 -18.33 3.51
C ILE A 138 4.48 -19.01 2.45
N ASN A 139 3.58 -19.90 2.86
CA ASN A 139 2.63 -20.52 1.95
C ASN A 139 1.67 -19.51 1.32
N GLN A 140 1.20 -18.52 2.06
CA GLN A 140 0.36 -17.44 1.52
C GLN A 140 1.10 -16.62 0.46
N LEU A 141 2.39 -16.30 0.68
CA LEU A 141 3.22 -15.60 -0.29
C LEU A 141 3.44 -16.44 -1.56
N LYS A 142 3.65 -17.75 -1.41
CA LYS A 142 3.76 -18.67 -2.55
C LYS A 142 2.47 -18.73 -3.37
N HIS A 143 1.31 -18.79 -2.73
CA HIS A 143 0.02 -18.74 -3.43
C HIS A 143 -0.22 -17.41 -4.15
N LEU A 144 0.27 -16.29 -3.60
CA LEU A 144 0.23 -14.99 -4.26
C LEU A 144 1.15 -14.93 -5.51
N GLY A 145 1.96 -15.95 -5.74
CA GLY A 145 2.88 -16.01 -6.87
C GLY A 145 4.19 -15.25 -6.66
N CYS A 146 4.56 -14.94 -5.42
CA CYS A 146 5.79 -14.21 -5.12
C CYS A 146 7.03 -14.99 -5.58
N SER A 147 7.88 -14.33 -6.36
CA SER A 147 9.11 -14.92 -6.93
C SER A 147 10.35 -14.64 -6.07
N CYS A 148 10.20 -14.86 -4.76
CA CYS A 148 11.30 -14.74 -3.79
C CYS A 148 12.35 -15.85 -3.97
N ASP A 149 13.60 -15.55 -3.63
CA ASP A 149 14.64 -16.56 -3.49
C ASP A 149 14.47 -17.31 -2.15
N TRP A 150 13.63 -18.36 -2.17
CA TRP A 150 13.24 -19.10 -0.98
C TRP A 150 14.40 -19.84 -0.30
N ASP A 151 15.49 -20.10 -0.98
CA ASP A 151 16.69 -20.71 -0.40
C ASP A 151 17.43 -19.72 0.54
N ARG A 152 17.09 -18.41 0.45
CA ARG A 152 17.61 -17.33 1.29
C ARG A 152 16.56 -16.78 2.27
N GLU A 153 15.58 -17.59 2.66
CA GLU A 153 14.61 -17.20 3.70
C GLU A 153 15.32 -16.88 5.01
N ARG A 154 14.95 -15.75 5.63
CA ARG A 154 15.53 -15.28 6.89
C ARG A 154 14.46 -15.06 7.95
N PHE A 155 14.89 -15.13 9.19
CA PHE A 155 14.08 -14.81 10.35
C PHE A 155 14.85 -13.86 11.27
N THR A 156 14.22 -12.80 11.77
CA THR A 156 14.92 -11.76 12.56
C THR A 156 15.61 -12.29 13.82
N MET A 157 15.30 -13.51 14.29
CA MET A 157 16.00 -14.20 15.39
C MET A 157 16.76 -15.45 14.94
N ASP A 158 17.07 -15.62 13.64
CA ASP A 158 17.99 -16.68 13.23
C ASP A 158 19.42 -16.41 13.77
N GLU A 159 20.28 -17.41 13.71
CA GLU A 159 21.63 -17.32 14.27
C GLU A 159 22.46 -16.17 13.67
N GLY A 160 22.41 -16.00 12.33
CA GLY A 160 23.15 -14.94 11.63
C GLY A 160 22.66 -13.54 11.99
N LEU A 161 21.33 -13.34 12.01
CA LEU A 161 20.77 -12.06 12.40
C LEU A 161 20.97 -11.79 13.90
N SER A 162 20.89 -12.80 14.76
CA SER A 162 21.21 -12.66 16.19
C SER A 162 22.66 -12.30 16.44
N LYS A 163 23.60 -12.83 15.63
CA LYS A 163 25.01 -12.40 15.64
C LYS A 163 25.13 -10.92 15.27
N ALA A 164 24.48 -10.51 14.17
CA ALA A 164 24.48 -9.12 13.72
C ALA A 164 23.94 -8.16 14.79
N VAL A 165 22.83 -8.53 15.46
CA VAL A 165 22.24 -7.73 16.54
C VAL A 165 23.23 -7.53 17.70
N ARG A 166 23.89 -8.59 18.16
CA ARG A 166 24.87 -8.51 19.24
C ARG A 166 26.07 -7.65 18.84
N THR A 167 26.61 -7.86 17.65
CA THR A 167 27.75 -7.08 17.13
C THR A 167 27.42 -5.59 17.03
N VAL A 168 26.23 -5.23 16.50
CA VAL A 168 25.82 -3.81 16.41
C VAL A 168 25.63 -3.22 17.81
N PHE A 169 24.98 -3.92 18.72
CA PHE A 169 24.76 -3.44 20.09
C PHE A 169 26.08 -3.12 20.80
N VAL A 170 27.01 -4.08 20.79
CA VAL A 170 28.34 -3.93 21.41
C VAL A 170 29.15 -2.82 20.78
N ARG A 171 29.11 -2.71 19.43
CA ARG A 171 29.78 -1.63 18.71
C ARG A 171 29.26 -0.25 19.09
N LEU A 172 27.93 -0.04 19.03
CA LEU A 172 27.32 1.22 19.39
C LEU A 172 27.54 1.58 20.87
N TYR A 173 27.56 0.57 21.76
CA TYR A 173 27.89 0.79 23.17
C TYR A 173 29.33 1.28 23.33
N LYS A 174 30.29 0.64 22.67
CA LYS A 174 31.72 1.04 22.72
C LYS A 174 31.95 2.43 22.08
N GLU A 175 31.11 2.81 21.12
CA GLU A 175 31.12 4.16 20.53
C GLU A 175 30.41 5.20 21.40
N GLY A 176 29.79 4.82 22.52
CA GLY A 176 29.05 5.71 23.42
C GLY A 176 27.67 6.13 22.89
N LEU A 177 27.19 5.49 21.82
CA LEU A 177 25.86 5.74 21.24
C LEU A 177 24.77 4.93 21.93
N ILE A 178 25.08 3.81 22.56
CA ILE A 178 24.16 3.07 23.45
C ILE A 178 24.57 3.35 24.87
N TYR A 179 23.59 3.69 25.71
CA TYR A 179 23.79 3.96 27.14
C TYR A 179 22.59 3.48 27.96
N LYS A 180 22.82 3.25 29.26
CA LYS A 180 21.77 2.93 30.24
C LYS A 180 21.51 4.15 31.11
N GLY A 181 20.28 4.62 31.19
CA GLY A 181 19.94 5.85 31.90
C GLY A 181 18.55 5.79 32.53
N ASP A 182 18.40 6.54 33.63
CA ASP A 182 17.11 6.75 34.27
C ASP A 182 16.40 7.93 33.60
N TYR A 183 15.41 7.61 32.76
CA TYR A 183 14.71 8.59 31.96
C TYR A 183 13.20 8.33 32.00
N ILE A 184 12.40 9.35 31.66
CA ILE A 184 10.95 9.16 31.57
C ILE A 184 10.57 8.42 30.28
N VAL A 185 9.85 7.31 30.42
CA VAL A 185 9.41 6.46 29.31
C VAL A 185 7.90 6.27 29.31
N ASN A 186 7.32 5.92 28.19
CA ASN A 186 5.96 5.43 28.15
C ASN A 186 5.92 3.99 28.68
N TRP A 187 5.22 3.77 29.76
CA TRP A 187 5.09 2.44 30.39
C TRP A 187 3.70 1.87 30.15
N CYS A 188 3.61 0.65 29.69
CA CYS A 188 2.33 -0.06 29.60
C CYS A 188 2.10 -0.91 30.86
N PRO A 189 1.16 -0.57 31.77
CA PRO A 189 0.96 -1.31 33.01
C PRO A 189 0.44 -2.73 32.81
N ARG A 190 -0.23 -2.98 31.69
CA ARG A 190 -0.72 -4.34 31.34
C ARG A 190 0.37 -5.22 30.76
N CYS A 191 1.12 -4.71 29.79
CA CYS A 191 2.25 -5.44 29.18
C CYS A 191 3.47 -5.48 30.09
N LYS A 192 3.55 -4.60 31.11
CA LYS A 192 4.66 -4.42 32.04
C LYS A 192 5.98 -4.19 31.32
N THR A 193 5.97 -3.26 30.37
CA THR A 193 7.15 -2.92 29.56
C THR A 193 7.13 -1.47 29.11
N ALA A 194 8.33 -0.92 28.90
CA ALA A 194 8.53 0.35 28.24
C ALA A 194 8.12 0.27 26.77
N LEU A 195 7.63 1.38 26.25
CA LEU A 195 7.26 1.60 24.84
C LEU A 195 8.04 2.79 24.31
N SER A 196 8.43 2.77 23.04
CA SER A 196 8.91 3.94 22.33
C SER A 196 7.75 4.91 22.05
N ASP A 197 8.06 6.17 21.71
CA ASP A 197 7.03 7.18 21.44
C ASP A 197 6.10 6.76 20.29
N ASP A 198 6.68 6.14 19.26
CA ASP A 198 5.95 5.67 18.10
C ASP A 198 5.01 4.48 18.41
N GLU A 199 5.19 3.76 19.53
CA GLU A 199 4.35 2.65 19.97
C GLU A 199 3.15 3.10 20.81
N VAL A 200 2.95 4.42 20.95
CA VAL A 200 1.82 5.01 21.67
C VAL A 200 0.85 5.66 20.67
N GLU A 201 -0.35 5.12 20.60
CA GLU A 201 -1.43 5.71 19.81
C GLU A 201 -2.21 6.70 20.66
N HIS A 202 -2.50 7.87 20.12
CA HIS A 202 -3.26 8.89 20.82
C HIS A 202 -4.71 8.89 20.35
N GLU A 203 -5.63 8.85 21.31
CA GLU A 203 -7.08 8.87 21.05
C GLU A 203 -7.72 10.05 21.78
N ASP A 204 -8.47 10.85 21.03
CA ASP A 204 -9.22 11.96 21.62
C ASP A 204 -10.31 11.43 22.56
N THR A 205 -10.21 11.79 23.82
CA THR A 205 -11.09 11.29 24.88
C THR A 205 -11.78 12.47 25.58
N ALA A 206 -13.06 12.35 25.81
CA ALA A 206 -13.78 13.25 26.68
C ALA A 206 -13.33 13.02 28.12
N GLY A 207 -12.51 13.93 28.62
CA GLY A 207 -11.92 13.89 29.94
C GLY A 207 -12.36 15.07 30.80
N LYS A 208 -11.66 15.26 31.92
CA LYS A 208 -11.94 16.33 32.88
C LYS A 208 -10.65 17.05 33.27
N LEU A 209 -10.72 18.33 33.42
CA LEU A 209 -9.66 19.17 33.97
C LEU A 209 -10.05 19.58 35.40
N TYR A 210 -9.22 19.20 36.36
CA TYR A 210 -9.45 19.42 37.77
C TYR A 210 -8.63 20.62 38.23
N HIS A 211 -9.26 21.67 38.74
CA HIS A 211 -8.64 22.83 39.31
C HIS A 211 -8.48 22.65 40.81
N ILE A 212 -7.24 22.64 41.29
CA ILE A 212 -6.91 22.29 42.69
C ILE A 212 -6.18 23.44 43.33
N ARG A 213 -6.63 23.82 44.53
CA ARG A 213 -6.01 24.85 45.37
C ARG A 213 -4.84 24.27 46.13
N TYR A 214 -3.68 24.78 45.88
CA TYR A 214 -2.46 24.45 46.60
C TYR A 214 -2.14 25.58 47.60
N PRO A 215 -2.34 25.39 48.92
CA PRO A 215 -2.13 26.41 49.92
C PRO A 215 -0.67 26.84 50.02
N TYR A 216 -0.45 28.10 50.29
CA TYR A 216 0.86 28.63 50.67
C TYR A 216 1.27 28.09 52.04
N ALA A 217 2.55 27.81 52.24
CA ALA A 217 3.06 27.28 53.50
C ALA A 217 2.91 28.25 54.69
N ASP A 218 2.87 29.53 54.39
CA ASP A 218 2.69 30.60 55.40
C ASP A 218 1.21 30.89 55.73
N GLY A 219 0.28 30.22 55.03
CA GLY A 219 -1.16 30.41 55.23
C GLY A 219 -1.75 31.67 54.61
N SER A 220 -0.99 32.47 53.87
CA SER A 220 -1.43 33.76 53.32
C SER A 220 -2.36 33.63 52.09
N GLY A 221 -2.47 32.46 51.49
CA GLY A 221 -3.29 32.22 50.31
C GLY A 221 -3.09 30.85 49.68
N HIS A 222 -3.35 30.77 48.38
CA HIS A 222 -3.15 29.56 47.61
C HIS A 222 -2.85 29.88 46.14
N VAL A 223 -2.25 28.94 45.42
CA VAL A 223 -2.17 28.92 43.98
C VAL A 223 -3.10 27.84 43.46
N VAL A 224 -3.76 28.09 42.33
CA VAL A 224 -4.61 27.08 41.65
C VAL A 224 -3.85 26.46 40.52
N VAL A 225 -3.74 25.14 40.52
CA VAL A 225 -3.20 24.34 39.42
C VAL A 225 -4.29 23.56 38.72
N ALA A 226 -4.13 23.29 37.42
CA ALA A 226 -5.11 22.52 36.65
C ALA A 226 -4.45 21.25 36.12
N THR A 227 -5.11 20.09 36.26
CA THR A 227 -4.60 18.79 35.79
C THR A 227 -5.70 17.88 35.32
N THR A 228 -5.40 17.05 34.32
CA THR A 228 -6.24 15.92 33.89
C THR A 228 -5.98 14.65 34.71
N ARG A 229 -4.90 14.65 35.53
CA ARG A 229 -4.40 13.46 36.24
C ARG A 229 -4.18 13.77 37.75
N PRO A 230 -5.24 13.99 38.54
CA PRO A 230 -5.12 14.34 39.95
C PRO A 230 -4.41 13.25 40.79
N GLU A 231 -4.43 11.97 40.38
CA GLU A 231 -3.73 10.90 41.08
C GLU A 231 -2.21 11.07 41.08
N THR A 232 -1.63 11.77 40.10
CA THR A 232 -0.18 11.98 40.03
C THR A 232 0.28 13.13 40.94
N MET A 233 -0.65 13.97 41.46
CA MET A 233 -0.32 15.09 42.32
C MET A 233 0.45 14.68 43.59
N LEU A 234 0.22 13.48 44.07
CA LEU A 234 0.95 12.93 45.22
C LEU A 234 2.47 12.83 44.95
N GLY A 235 2.91 12.84 43.72
CA GLY A 235 4.30 12.87 43.30
C GLY A 235 4.82 14.26 42.95
N ASP A 236 4.05 15.34 43.14
CA ASP A 236 4.50 16.68 42.80
C ASP A 236 5.69 17.10 43.66
N THR A 237 6.67 17.71 43.05
CA THR A 237 7.90 18.20 43.69
C THR A 237 8.16 19.67 43.44
N GLY A 238 7.28 20.36 42.72
CA GLY A 238 7.31 21.79 42.49
C GLY A 238 6.03 22.30 41.86
N VAL A 239 5.87 23.61 41.88
CA VAL A 239 4.90 24.36 41.09
C VAL A 239 5.69 25.32 40.20
N ALA A 240 5.50 25.20 38.88
CA ALA A 240 6.17 26.04 37.89
C ALA A 240 5.26 27.22 37.48
N VAL A 241 5.86 28.39 37.33
CA VAL A 241 5.19 29.61 36.85
C VAL A 241 6.11 30.33 35.87
N HIS A 242 5.55 31.08 34.94
CA HIS A 242 6.36 31.80 33.96
C HIS A 242 7.14 32.94 34.66
N PRO A 243 8.44 33.19 34.39
CA PRO A 243 9.25 34.21 35.04
C PRO A 243 8.68 35.62 34.91
N ASP A 244 8.02 35.94 33.80
CA ASP A 244 7.43 37.26 33.51
C ASP A 244 5.94 37.36 33.91
N ASP A 245 5.40 36.38 34.61
CA ASP A 245 4.01 36.44 35.07
C ASP A 245 3.91 37.24 36.42
N ALA A 246 3.45 38.44 36.31
CA ALA A 246 3.30 39.31 37.46
C ALA A 246 2.36 38.76 38.55
N ARG A 247 1.41 37.90 38.18
CA ARG A 247 0.46 37.29 39.15
C ARG A 247 1.17 36.46 40.22
N TYR A 248 2.30 35.88 39.88
CA TYR A 248 3.03 34.95 40.73
C TYR A 248 4.39 35.45 41.18
N SER A 249 4.73 36.71 40.93
CA SER A 249 6.03 37.30 41.30
C SER A 249 6.30 37.27 42.81
N HIS A 250 5.24 37.29 43.62
CA HIS A 250 5.32 37.25 45.10
C HIS A 250 5.69 35.87 45.67
N LEU A 251 5.62 34.81 44.87
CA LEU A 251 5.84 33.43 45.31
C LEU A 251 7.32 33.02 45.42
N ARG A 252 8.28 33.86 45.09
CA ARG A 252 9.71 33.52 45.03
C ARG A 252 10.31 32.96 46.34
N ALA A 253 9.71 33.29 47.48
CA ALA A 253 10.17 32.81 48.78
C ALA A 253 9.12 32.01 49.55
N ILE A 254 8.01 31.67 48.91
CA ILE A 254 6.86 31.02 49.54
C ILE A 254 6.85 29.54 49.11
N GLY A 255 6.91 28.63 50.10
CA GLY A 255 6.68 27.21 49.87
C GLY A 255 5.22 26.91 49.62
N ILE A 256 4.93 25.87 48.89
CA ILE A 256 3.55 25.43 48.62
C ILE A 256 3.28 24.12 49.37
N ARG A 257 2.21 24.07 50.17
CA ARG A 257 1.79 22.82 50.81
C ARG A 257 1.06 21.98 49.80
N LEU A 258 1.54 20.76 49.61
CA LEU A 258 0.91 19.81 48.70
C LEU A 258 -0.34 19.24 49.37
N PRO A 259 -1.55 19.45 48.81
CA PRO A 259 -2.77 18.93 49.39
C PRO A 259 -2.75 17.42 49.64
N LEU A 260 -3.47 16.94 50.63
CA LEU A 260 -3.56 15.55 51.05
C LEU A 260 -2.22 14.92 51.47
N THR A 261 -1.18 15.74 51.69
CA THR A 261 0.14 15.28 52.17
C THR A 261 0.70 16.26 53.20
N ASP A 262 1.79 15.88 53.89
CA ASP A 262 2.53 16.80 54.83
C ASP A 262 3.72 17.49 54.12
N ARG A 263 3.83 17.39 52.79
CA ARG A 263 4.96 17.90 52.02
C ARG A 263 4.81 19.36 51.66
N THR A 264 5.92 20.09 51.75
CA THR A 264 6.06 21.43 51.19
C THR A 264 6.99 21.39 49.98
N ILE A 265 6.54 21.95 48.87
CA ILE A 265 7.24 21.94 47.57
C ILE A 265 7.61 23.38 47.16
N PRO A 266 8.70 23.61 46.44
CA PRO A 266 9.12 24.92 45.96
C PRO A 266 8.29 25.45 44.81
N VAL A 267 8.32 26.76 44.61
CA VAL A 267 7.90 27.39 43.34
C VAL A 267 9.13 27.62 42.48
N VAL A 268 9.07 27.16 41.22
CA VAL A 268 10.13 27.34 40.21
C VAL A 268 9.64 28.22 39.06
N TYR A 269 10.58 28.95 38.46
CA TYR A 269 10.28 29.90 37.38
C TYR A 269 10.83 29.36 36.07
N ASP A 270 9.93 28.98 35.17
CA ASP A 270 10.32 28.29 33.92
C ASP A 270 9.56 28.87 32.71
N HIS A 271 10.29 29.18 31.66
CA HIS A 271 9.73 29.70 30.40
C HIS A 271 8.84 28.72 29.65
N HIS A 272 8.84 27.42 30.00
CA HIS A 272 7.95 26.40 29.42
C HIS A 272 6.48 26.64 29.81
N VAL A 273 6.20 27.35 30.91
CA VAL A 273 4.84 27.59 31.38
C VAL A 273 4.14 28.63 30.50
N GLU A 274 3.01 28.26 29.93
CA GLU A 274 2.17 29.15 29.13
C GLU A 274 1.28 29.99 30.06
N ARG A 275 1.47 31.32 30.09
CA ARG A 275 0.75 32.24 30.97
C ARG A 275 -0.76 32.28 30.81
N GLU A 276 -1.23 32.04 29.57
CA GLU A 276 -2.64 32.11 29.17
C GLU A 276 -3.34 30.76 29.25
N PHE A 277 -2.60 29.68 29.46
CA PHE A 277 -3.19 28.33 29.56
C PHE A 277 -3.56 27.99 31.01
N GLY A 278 -4.82 27.57 31.22
CA GLY A 278 -5.33 27.22 32.54
C GLY A 278 -5.23 28.38 33.54
N THR A 279 -4.46 28.19 34.59
CA THR A 279 -4.23 29.20 35.62
C THR A 279 -2.90 29.97 35.43
N GLY A 280 -2.03 29.52 34.50
CA GLY A 280 -0.65 29.99 34.36
C GLY A 280 0.29 29.46 35.45
N ALA A 281 -0.18 28.54 36.29
CA ALA A 281 0.61 27.78 37.24
C ALA A 281 0.50 26.28 36.94
N LEU A 282 1.63 25.63 36.78
CA LEU A 282 1.75 24.23 36.43
C LEU A 282 2.27 23.41 37.61
N LYS A 283 1.56 22.35 38.01
CA LYS A 283 2.11 21.38 38.95
C LYS A 283 3.22 20.61 38.25
N VAL A 284 4.28 20.31 38.97
CA VAL A 284 5.45 19.60 38.38
C VAL A 284 5.62 18.24 39.04
N THR A 285 5.37 17.19 38.27
CA THR A 285 5.50 15.78 38.66
C THR A 285 6.55 15.09 37.78
N PRO A 286 7.85 15.24 38.05
CA PRO A 286 8.92 14.81 37.12
C PRO A 286 8.92 13.31 36.80
N SER A 287 8.34 12.48 37.67
CA SER A 287 8.27 11.03 37.43
C SER A 287 7.07 10.60 36.58
N HIS A 288 6.09 11.49 36.29
CA HIS A 288 4.81 11.09 35.68
C HIS A 288 4.35 11.99 34.52
N ASP A 289 5.16 12.99 34.12
CA ASP A 289 4.95 13.80 32.94
C ASP A 289 6.28 14.19 32.32
N ARG A 290 6.35 14.18 30.98
CA ARG A 290 7.59 14.42 30.24
C ARG A 290 8.05 15.88 30.32
N ASN A 291 7.12 16.82 30.21
CA ASN A 291 7.47 18.24 30.31
C ASN A 291 7.89 18.58 31.72
N ASP A 292 7.20 18.00 32.71
CA ASP A 292 7.56 18.12 34.12
C ASP A 292 8.93 17.51 34.43
N TYR A 293 9.29 16.40 33.75
CA TYR A 293 10.63 15.81 33.87
C TYR A 293 11.72 16.78 33.41
N GLU A 294 11.54 17.44 32.25
CA GLU A 294 12.49 18.42 31.74
C GLU A 294 12.59 19.67 32.67
N ILE A 295 11.45 20.15 33.20
CA ILE A 295 11.44 21.20 34.20
C ILE A 295 12.17 20.73 35.44
N GLY A 296 11.91 19.50 35.90
CA GLY A 296 12.56 18.91 37.06
C GLY A 296 14.08 18.83 36.91
N LEU A 297 14.59 18.48 35.72
CA LEU A 297 16.03 18.49 35.45
C LEU A 297 16.63 19.88 35.52
N ARG A 298 15.99 20.90 34.88
CA ARG A 298 16.49 22.28 34.89
C ARG A 298 16.54 22.89 36.29
N HIS A 299 15.60 22.51 37.13
CA HIS A 299 15.46 23.08 38.50
C HIS A 299 15.91 22.11 39.61
N ASN A 300 16.51 20.96 39.24
CA ASN A 300 16.99 19.94 40.18
C ASN A 300 15.92 19.50 41.18
N LEU A 301 14.68 19.28 40.71
CA LEU A 301 13.58 18.77 41.51
C LEU A 301 13.69 17.28 41.74
N GLU A 302 13.22 16.84 42.91
CA GLU A 302 13.14 15.43 43.23
C GLU A 302 12.20 14.65 42.27
N ARG A 303 12.52 13.38 41.98
CA ARG A 303 11.69 12.50 41.13
C ARG A 303 10.98 11.49 42.01
N VAL A 304 9.71 11.77 42.38
CA VAL A 304 8.89 10.90 43.23
C VAL A 304 7.96 10.05 42.35
N LYS A 305 8.23 8.75 42.27
CA LYS A 305 7.38 7.78 41.59
C LYS A 305 6.28 7.31 42.54
N VAL A 306 4.99 7.50 42.20
CA VAL A 306 3.84 7.17 43.05
C VAL A 306 3.05 5.95 42.61
N MET A 307 3.48 5.29 41.54
CA MET A 307 2.86 4.06 41.01
C MET A 307 3.90 2.99 40.79
N ASP A 308 3.49 1.74 40.93
CA ASP A 308 4.29 0.58 40.54
C ASP A 308 4.13 0.28 39.02
N ASP A 309 4.81 -0.77 38.58
CA ASP A 309 4.81 -1.21 37.18
C ASP A 309 3.47 -1.79 36.69
N SER A 310 2.52 -2.02 37.58
CA SER A 310 1.15 -2.46 37.28
C SER A 310 0.14 -1.31 37.28
N GLY A 311 0.59 -0.06 37.53
CA GLY A 311 -0.28 1.12 37.68
C GLY A 311 -1.04 1.13 38.99
N ILE A 312 -0.53 0.42 40.02
CA ILE A 312 -1.04 0.45 41.38
C ILE A 312 -0.25 1.51 42.17
N MET A 313 -0.94 2.31 42.97
CA MET A 313 -0.31 3.32 43.81
C MET A 313 0.62 2.64 44.81
N ASN A 314 1.87 3.13 44.89
CA ASN A 314 2.89 2.58 45.80
C ASN A 314 2.91 3.30 47.17
N GLU A 315 3.85 2.97 48.02
CA GLU A 315 3.98 3.53 49.39
C GLU A 315 4.17 5.06 49.39
N ALA A 316 4.78 5.65 48.36
CA ALA A 316 4.94 7.11 48.22
C ALA A 316 3.60 7.85 48.04
N ALA A 317 2.54 7.14 47.66
CA ALA A 317 1.19 7.66 47.57
C ALA A 317 0.47 7.77 48.96
N GLY A 318 1.14 7.36 50.05
CA GLY A 318 0.61 7.45 51.41
C GLY A 318 -0.69 6.67 51.60
N PRO A 319 -1.80 7.32 52.04
CA PRO A 319 -3.06 6.66 52.32
C PRO A 319 -3.69 5.97 51.10
N TYR A 320 -3.25 6.31 49.91
CA TYR A 320 -3.77 5.79 48.65
C TYR A 320 -2.98 4.57 48.14
N ALA A 321 -1.95 4.10 48.85
CA ALA A 321 -1.16 2.93 48.47
C ALA A 321 -2.05 1.69 48.29
N GLY A 322 -1.78 0.91 47.25
CA GLY A 322 -2.54 -0.31 46.93
C GLY A 322 -3.77 -0.07 46.06
N LEU A 323 -4.19 1.17 45.81
CA LEU A 323 -5.30 1.48 44.91
C LEU A 323 -4.83 1.44 43.44
N GLU A 324 -5.70 0.96 42.55
CA GLU A 324 -5.53 1.13 41.10
C GLU A 324 -5.63 2.61 40.75
N ARG A 325 -4.81 3.09 39.82
CA ARG A 325 -4.65 4.52 39.49
C ARG A 325 -5.96 5.27 39.21
N PHE A 326 -6.93 4.67 38.51
CA PHE A 326 -8.23 5.32 38.22
C PHE A 326 -9.17 5.25 39.43
N ALA A 327 -9.06 4.23 40.26
CA ALA A 327 -9.77 4.20 41.53
C ALA A 327 -9.19 5.25 42.48
N CYS A 328 -7.88 5.39 42.55
CA CYS A 328 -7.17 6.43 43.29
C CYS A 328 -7.59 7.82 42.81
N ARG A 329 -7.67 8.07 41.51
CA ARG A 329 -8.15 9.35 40.93
C ARG A 329 -9.51 9.75 41.50
N LYS A 330 -10.46 8.80 41.52
CA LYS A 330 -11.81 9.05 42.06
C LYS A 330 -11.78 9.38 43.54
N GLN A 331 -10.97 8.66 44.30
CA GLN A 331 -10.85 8.88 45.76
C GLN A 331 -10.20 10.23 46.05
N ILE A 332 -9.10 10.55 45.37
CA ILE A 332 -8.40 11.85 45.54
C ILE A 332 -9.35 13.02 45.23
N VAL A 333 -10.14 12.95 44.17
CA VAL A 333 -11.10 14.01 43.80
C VAL A 333 -12.13 14.20 44.92
N ALA A 334 -12.68 13.09 45.48
CA ALA A 334 -13.62 13.17 46.61
C ALA A 334 -12.97 13.77 47.87
N ASP A 335 -11.74 13.40 48.18
CA ASP A 335 -11.03 13.92 49.37
C ASP A 335 -10.62 15.40 49.21
N LEU A 336 -10.23 15.81 47.99
CA LEU A 336 -9.96 17.23 47.69
C LEU A 336 -11.23 18.10 47.83
N GLU A 337 -12.38 17.55 47.38
CA GLU A 337 -13.67 18.23 47.53
C GLU A 337 -14.06 18.33 49.03
N ALA A 338 -13.96 17.24 49.76
CA ALA A 338 -14.28 17.19 51.18
C ALA A 338 -13.42 18.12 52.04
N GLN A 339 -12.15 18.33 51.68
CA GLN A 339 -11.21 19.21 52.35
C GLN A 339 -11.19 20.66 51.79
N GLY A 340 -12.01 20.96 50.78
CA GLY A 340 -12.13 22.31 50.20
C GLY A 340 -10.95 22.71 49.27
N PHE A 341 -10.14 21.75 48.85
CA PHE A 341 -9.04 22.00 47.91
C PHE A 341 -9.46 21.90 46.43
N LEU A 342 -10.58 21.29 46.10
CA LEU A 342 -11.13 21.26 44.76
C LEU A 342 -11.86 22.56 44.45
N GLU A 343 -11.39 23.35 43.47
CA GLU A 343 -12.02 24.60 43.07
C GLU A 343 -13.15 24.40 42.07
N LYS A 344 -12.86 23.67 40.97
CA LYS A 344 -13.84 23.33 39.96
C LYS A 344 -13.40 22.14 39.13
N ILE A 345 -14.35 21.56 38.43
CA ILE A 345 -14.10 20.53 37.42
C ILE A 345 -14.68 21.03 36.08
N GLU A 346 -13.87 20.95 35.01
CA GLU A 346 -14.28 21.32 33.65
C GLU A 346 -14.26 20.13 32.76
N GLU A 347 -15.19 20.00 31.82
CA GLU A 347 -15.13 19.03 30.73
C GLU A 347 -13.99 19.45 29.78
N TYR A 348 -13.06 18.54 29.51
CA TYR A 348 -11.88 18.83 28.74
C TYR A 348 -11.54 17.66 27.83
N ALA A 349 -11.68 17.86 26.50
CA ALA A 349 -11.26 16.86 25.52
C ALA A 349 -9.75 16.95 25.31
N HIS A 350 -9.06 15.82 25.43
CA HIS A 350 -7.62 15.75 25.21
C HIS A 350 -7.22 14.40 24.66
N ALA A 351 -6.08 14.36 23.97
CA ALA A 351 -5.50 13.14 23.45
C ALA A 351 -4.87 12.30 24.56
N VAL A 352 -5.31 11.05 24.70
CA VAL A 352 -4.81 10.09 25.69
C VAL A 352 -3.98 9.03 25.00
N GLY A 353 -2.72 8.86 25.42
CA GLY A 353 -1.81 7.84 24.90
C GLY A 353 -2.23 6.44 25.32
N GLN A 354 -2.31 5.51 24.37
CA GLN A 354 -2.63 4.11 24.58
C GLN A 354 -1.56 3.21 23.97
N CYS A 355 -1.31 2.08 24.61
CA CYS A 355 -0.44 1.06 24.05
C CYS A 355 -1.01 0.53 22.72
N TYR A 356 -0.25 0.64 21.65
CA TYR A 356 -0.67 0.23 20.31
C TYR A 356 -1.13 -1.24 20.21
N ARG A 357 -0.70 -2.10 21.14
CA ARG A 357 -1.01 -3.55 21.15
C ARG A 357 -2.18 -3.93 22.03
N CYS A 358 -2.23 -3.43 23.27
CA CYS A 358 -3.25 -3.84 24.23
C CYS A 358 -4.31 -2.77 24.49
N LYS A 359 -4.16 -1.56 23.91
CA LYS A 359 -5.07 -0.41 24.05
C LYS A 359 -5.26 0.07 25.50
N THR A 360 -4.37 -0.34 26.40
CA THR A 360 -4.34 0.18 27.77
C THR A 360 -3.72 1.57 27.76
N VAL A 361 -4.29 2.50 28.52
CA VAL A 361 -3.72 3.85 28.72
C VAL A 361 -2.31 3.69 29.29
N VAL A 362 -1.33 4.32 28.63
CA VAL A 362 0.06 4.29 29.05
C VAL A 362 0.32 5.26 30.20
N GLU A 363 1.33 4.95 31.02
CA GLU A 363 1.80 5.80 32.12
C GLU A 363 3.21 6.30 31.80
N PRO A 364 3.39 7.62 31.57
CA PRO A 364 4.73 8.18 31.63
C PRO A 364 5.31 7.93 33.01
N THR A 365 6.48 7.28 33.09
CA THR A 365 7.16 6.99 34.34
C THR A 365 8.68 6.96 34.18
N THR A 366 9.41 7.41 35.20
CA THR A 366 10.87 7.28 35.25
C THR A 366 11.26 5.83 35.41
N SER A 367 12.20 5.35 34.61
CA SER A 367 12.71 3.98 34.63
C SER A 367 14.12 3.90 34.07
N LEU A 368 14.93 3.05 34.66
CA LEU A 368 16.28 2.77 34.18
C LEU A 368 16.20 1.87 32.93
N GLN A 369 16.49 2.43 31.77
CA GLN A 369 16.33 1.78 30.47
C GLN A 369 17.58 1.93 29.61
N TRP A 370 17.66 1.16 28.53
CA TRP A 370 18.68 1.28 27.50
C TRP A 370 18.20 2.19 26.36
N PHE A 371 19.09 3.08 25.92
CA PHE A 371 18.80 4.04 24.87
C PHE A 371 19.87 4.06 23.78
N VAL A 372 19.45 4.39 22.56
CA VAL A 372 20.33 4.81 21.46
C VAL A 372 20.28 6.33 21.33
N SER A 373 21.43 6.98 21.38
CA SER A 373 21.57 8.39 21.03
C SER A 373 21.45 8.54 19.51
N VAL A 374 20.28 8.94 19.05
CA VAL A 374 19.92 8.87 17.61
C VAL A 374 20.25 10.14 16.82
N LYS A 375 20.46 11.28 17.44
CA LYS A 375 20.71 12.57 16.75
C LYS A 375 21.87 12.51 15.74
N PRO A 376 23.06 11.96 16.07
CA PRO A 376 24.16 11.86 15.12
C PRO A 376 23.84 10.95 13.94
N LEU A 377 23.07 9.86 14.18
CA LEU A 377 22.63 8.90 13.19
C LEU A 377 21.57 9.50 12.25
N ALA A 378 20.61 10.25 12.82
CA ALA A 378 19.56 10.93 12.08
C ALA A 378 20.12 11.99 11.12
N ALA A 379 21.13 12.75 11.56
CA ALA A 379 21.79 13.73 10.71
C ALA A 379 22.36 13.12 9.43
N GLN A 380 22.98 11.93 9.52
CA GLN A 380 23.51 11.21 8.36
C GLN A 380 22.40 10.75 7.41
N ALA A 381 21.29 10.25 7.95
CA ALA A 381 20.13 9.82 7.16
C ALA A 381 19.45 10.99 6.46
N VAL A 382 19.30 12.14 7.14
CA VAL A 382 18.78 13.39 6.55
C VAL A 382 19.68 13.86 5.40
N ALA A 383 21.00 13.86 5.60
CA ALA A 383 21.95 14.21 4.55
C ALA A 383 21.81 13.29 3.32
N ALA A 384 21.69 11.98 3.52
CA ALA A 384 21.52 11.02 2.43
C ALA A 384 20.28 11.28 1.55
N VAL A 385 19.17 11.72 2.17
CA VAL A 385 17.96 12.09 1.42
C VAL A 385 18.12 13.45 0.72
N ARG A 386 18.75 14.43 1.38
CA ARG A 386 19.03 15.75 0.78
C ARG A 386 19.98 15.68 -0.43
N ASP A 387 20.98 14.82 -0.33
CA ASP A 387 22.00 14.62 -1.38
C ASP A 387 21.49 13.72 -2.53
N GLY A 388 20.30 13.14 -2.39
CA GLY A 388 19.70 12.24 -3.38
C GLY A 388 20.32 10.85 -3.43
N ARG A 389 21.11 10.45 -2.41
CA ARG A 389 21.60 9.06 -2.30
C ARG A 389 20.49 8.06 -2.01
N THR A 390 19.44 8.53 -1.33
CA THR A 390 18.16 7.81 -1.19
C THR A 390 17.02 8.72 -1.62
N ALA A 391 16.18 8.27 -2.55
CA ALA A 391 14.97 8.97 -2.97
C ALA A 391 13.72 8.37 -2.32
N ILE A 392 12.77 9.23 -1.91
CA ILE A 392 11.49 8.81 -1.32
C ILE A 392 10.35 9.08 -2.32
N HIS A 393 9.59 8.05 -2.63
CA HIS A 393 8.45 8.11 -3.54
C HIS A 393 7.13 7.80 -2.79
N PRO A 394 6.09 8.64 -2.94
CA PRO A 394 6.03 9.91 -3.63
C PRO A 394 6.75 11.03 -2.87
N LYS A 395 7.17 12.08 -3.59
CA LYS A 395 7.93 13.22 -3.04
C LYS A 395 7.22 13.99 -1.92
N THR A 396 5.93 13.84 -1.79
CA THR A 396 5.12 14.47 -0.73
C THR A 396 5.56 14.10 0.69
N TRP A 397 6.28 12.98 0.87
CA TRP A 397 6.76 12.52 2.17
C TRP A 397 8.05 13.17 2.65
N TYR A 398 8.76 13.93 1.82
CA TYR A 398 10.03 14.57 2.21
C TYR A 398 9.87 15.49 3.43
N ASN A 399 8.88 16.39 3.41
CA ASN A 399 8.68 17.34 4.51
C ASN A 399 8.35 16.62 5.83
N THR A 400 7.52 15.60 5.78
CA THR A 400 7.16 14.79 6.95
C THR A 400 8.39 14.04 7.48
N PHE A 401 9.21 13.46 6.59
CA PHE A 401 10.45 12.80 6.95
C PHE A 401 11.42 13.76 7.66
N TYR A 402 11.67 14.94 7.10
CA TYR A 402 12.57 15.92 7.70
C TYR A 402 12.07 16.42 9.05
N ALA A 403 10.77 16.77 9.14
CA ALA A 403 10.19 17.28 10.38
C ALA A 403 10.29 16.25 11.53
N TRP A 404 10.14 14.96 11.23
CA TRP A 404 10.27 13.90 12.23
C TRP A 404 11.74 13.70 12.62
N MET A 405 12.65 13.61 11.63
CA MET A 405 14.09 13.39 11.87
C MET A 405 14.76 14.55 12.63
N ASP A 406 14.36 15.79 12.35
CA ASP A 406 14.90 16.98 13.02
C ASP A 406 14.47 17.04 14.51
N ASN A 407 13.32 16.45 14.85
CA ASN A 407 12.77 16.42 16.21
C ASN A 407 12.94 15.07 16.91
N ILE A 408 13.72 14.15 16.34
CA ILE A 408 13.89 12.80 16.90
C ILE A 408 14.53 12.82 18.28
N ARG A 409 14.02 12.00 19.17
CA ARG A 409 14.53 11.80 20.54
C ARG A 409 15.27 10.48 20.65
N ASP A 410 16.08 10.35 21.69
CA ASP A 410 16.82 9.13 21.98
C ASP A 410 15.85 7.94 22.09
N TRP A 411 16.21 6.86 21.42
CA TRP A 411 15.36 5.71 21.23
C TRP A 411 15.53 4.71 22.38
N CYS A 412 14.47 4.52 23.18
CA CYS A 412 14.43 3.47 24.20
C CYS A 412 14.36 2.08 23.55
N ILE A 413 15.40 1.27 23.72
CA ILE A 413 15.57 -0.04 23.07
C ILE A 413 15.35 -1.23 23.98
N SER A 414 15.17 -1.07 25.28
CA SER A 414 14.92 -2.17 26.22
C SER A 414 13.42 -2.46 26.39
N ARG A 415 13.08 -3.74 26.47
CA ARG A 415 11.71 -4.23 26.69
C ARG A 415 11.73 -5.32 27.78
N GLN A 416 10.81 -5.22 28.74
CA GLN A 416 10.66 -6.14 29.87
C GLN A 416 9.75 -7.33 29.51
N ILE A 417 9.97 -7.88 28.33
CA ILE A 417 9.29 -9.10 27.83
C ILE A 417 10.29 -10.26 27.77
N TRP A 418 9.81 -11.45 27.47
CA TRP A 418 10.68 -12.64 27.42
C TRP A 418 11.08 -13.02 26.00
N TRP A 419 10.24 -12.70 25.02
CA TRP A 419 10.44 -13.03 23.62
C TRP A 419 11.16 -11.91 22.87
N GLY A 420 12.38 -12.18 22.41
CA GLY A 420 13.21 -11.24 21.66
C GLY A 420 14.70 -11.47 21.88
N HIS A 421 15.52 -10.61 21.31
CA HIS A 421 16.99 -10.63 21.48
C HIS A 421 17.33 -10.12 22.89
N GLN A 422 17.82 -10.99 23.74
CA GLN A 422 18.26 -10.62 25.09
C GLN A 422 19.46 -9.67 24.98
N ILE A 423 19.46 -8.60 25.78
CA ILE A 423 20.52 -7.60 25.79
C ILE A 423 21.85 -8.25 26.19
N PRO A 424 22.96 -8.08 25.42
CA PRO A 424 24.23 -8.72 25.64
C PRO A 424 25.06 -7.91 26.65
N ALA A 425 24.54 -7.82 27.88
CA ALA A 425 25.17 -7.12 28.99
C ALA A 425 25.13 -8.00 30.24
N TRP A 426 26.19 -7.99 31.05
CA TRP A 426 26.35 -8.82 32.25
C TRP A 426 26.80 -7.98 33.42
N THR A 427 26.27 -8.31 34.58
CA THR A 427 26.71 -7.73 35.86
C THR A 427 27.38 -8.83 36.69
N CYS A 428 28.55 -8.55 37.23
CA CYS A 428 29.22 -9.46 38.19
C CYS A 428 28.53 -9.39 39.53
N ASP A 429 28.08 -10.54 40.06
CA ASP A 429 27.37 -10.63 41.34
C ASP A 429 28.26 -10.33 42.52
N ASP A 430 29.57 -10.56 42.40
CA ASP A 430 30.52 -10.38 43.50
C ASP A 430 31.07 -8.92 43.59
N CYS A 431 31.22 -8.19 42.48
CA CYS A 431 31.82 -6.85 42.49
C CYS A 431 30.99 -5.79 41.79
N ALA A 432 29.80 -6.13 41.33
CA ALA A 432 28.90 -5.27 40.58
C ALA A 432 29.51 -4.61 39.31
N HIS A 433 30.63 -5.18 38.80
CA HIS A 433 31.20 -4.70 37.54
C HIS A 433 30.29 -5.05 36.36
N PHE A 434 30.12 -4.09 35.48
CA PHE A 434 29.21 -4.19 34.37
C PHE A 434 29.98 -4.34 33.06
N MET A 435 29.61 -5.35 32.23
CA MET A 435 30.28 -5.72 31.00
C MET A 435 29.28 -5.81 29.83
N VAL A 436 29.66 -5.38 28.63
CA VAL A 436 28.88 -5.50 27.41
C VAL A 436 29.72 -6.21 26.36
N GLU A 437 29.33 -7.45 26.03
CA GLU A 437 30.11 -8.31 25.14
C GLU A 437 29.21 -9.06 24.15
N GLU A 438 29.73 -9.48 23.00
CA GLU A 438 28.97 -10.24 22.00
C GLU A 438 28.57 -11.65 22.47
N HIS A 439 29.40 -12.22 23.35
CA HIS A 439 29.21 -13.55 23.91
C HIS A 439 29.29 -13.49 25.44
N ALA A 440 28.68 -14.47 26.10
CA ALA A 440 28.74 -14.55 27.56
C ALA A 440 30.20 -14.63 28.02
N PRO A 441 30.68 -13.67 28.84
CA PRO A 441 32.05 -13.75 29.38
C PRO A 441 32.21 -14.96 30.27
N ALA A 442 33.37 -15.60 30.22
CA ALA A 442 33.67 -16.74 31.11
C ALA A 442 33.86 -16.30 32.57
N ALA A 443 34.36 -15.09 32.80
CA ALA A 443 34.59 -14.51 34.13
C ALA A 443 34.55 -12.97 34.04
N CYS A 444 34.32 -12.33 35.19
CA CYS A 444 34.40 -10.89 35.35
C CYS A 444 35.82 -10.37 35.05
N GLU A 445 35.98 -9.42 34.16
CA GLU A 445 37.29 -8.86 33.82
C GLU A 445 37.95 -8.08 34.97
N LYS A 446 37.15 -7.61 35.94
CA LYS A 446 37.65 -6.85 37.11
C LYS A 446 38.08 -7.72 38.29
N CYS A 447 37.33 -8.79 38.62
CA CYS A 447 37.57 -9.56 39.81
C CYS A 447 37.79 -11.07 39.55
N GLY A 448 37.62 -11.53 38.30
CA GLY A 448 37.81 -12.93 37.93
C GLY A 448 36.66 -13.87 38.34
N SER A 449 35.57 -13.37 38.91
CA SER A 449 34.44 -14.19 39.33
C SER A 449 33.67 -14.71 38.11
N ALA A 450 33.28 -15.99 38.19
CA ALA A 450 32.38 -16.61 37.20
C ALA A 450 30.89 -16.37 37.45
N LYS A 451 30.54 -15.70 38.56
CA LYS A 451 29.16 -15.38 38.88
C LYS A 451 28.72 -14.12 38.12
N LEU A 452 28.12 -14.35 36.99
CA LEU A 452 27.67 -13.26 36.09
C LEU A 452 26.19 -13.42 35.83
N THR A 453 25.45 -12.34 36.04
CA THR A 453 24.02 -12.26 35.72
C THR A 453 23.83 -11.45 34.45
N GLN A 454 23.24 -12.07 33.42
CA GLN A 454 22.89 -11.35 32.19
C GLN A 454 21.68 -10.44 32.40
N GLU A 455 21.64 -9.30 31.72
CA GLU A 455 20.48 -8.43 31.65
C GLU A 455 19.23 -9.22 31.20
N THR A 456 18.12 -9.05 31.91
CA THR A 456 16.89 -9.80 31.64
C THR A 456 16.04 -9.24 30.53
N ASP A 457 16.23 -7.96 30.23
CA ASP A 457 15.51 -7.27 29.18
C ASP A 457 15.92 -7.75 27.79
N VAL A 458 15.00 -7.65 26.86
CA VAL A 458 15.26 -7.90 25.45
C VAL A 458 15.23 -6.58 24.65
N LEU A 459 15.81 -6.59 23.48
CA LEU A 459 15.81 -5.45 22.59
C LEU A 459 14.43 -5.24 21.95
N ASP A 460 14.11 -3.99 21.66
CA ASP A 460 13.01 -3.59 20.81
C ASP A 460 13.07 -4.32 19.46
N THR A 461 11.94 -4.85 18.99
CA THR A 461 11.81 -5.49 17.67
C THR A 461 12.43 -4.67 16.54
N TRP A 462 12.22 -3.36 16.59
CA TRP A 462 12.74 -2.44 15.56
C TRP A 462 14.27 -2.34 15.54
N PHE A 463 14.97 -2.76 16.60
CA PHE A 463 16.42 -2.79 16.61
C PHE A 463 16.97 -3.85 15.64
N SER A 464 16.48 -5.08 15.70
CA SER A 464 16.86 -6.12 14.74
C SER A 464 16.35 -5.84 13.34
N SER A 465 15.11 -5.32 13.21
CA SER A 465 14.51 -4.99 11.93
C SER A 465 15.23 -3.83 11.23
N ALA A 466 15.88 -2.92 11.97
CA ALA A 466 16.70 -1.85 11.40
C ALA A 466 17.98 -2.36 10.72
N LEU A 467 18.42 -3.58 11.02
CA LEU A 467 19.60 -4.19 10.42
C LEU A 467 19.29 -5.01 9.16
N TRP A 468 18.01 -5.18 8.85
CA TRP A 468 17.50 -6.10 7.83
C TRP A 468 18.18 -5.98 6.46
N PRO A 469 18.45 -4.80 5.88
CA PRO A 469 19.03 -4.69 4.55
C PRO A 469 20.42 -5.31 4.39
N PHE A 470 21.21 -5.37 5.45
CA PHE A 470 22.59 -5.90 5.41
C PHE A 470 22.76 -7.20 6.19
N SER A 471 22.03 -7.38 7.29
CA SER A 471 22.09 -8.61 8.07
C SER A 471 21.54 -9.82 7.31
N THR A 472 20.51 -9.63 6.48
CA THR A 472 19.96 -10.67 5.61
C THR A 472 20.95 -11.15 4.54
N LEU A 473 21.90 -10.29 4.17
CA LEU A 473 22.95 -10.59 3.20
C LEU A 473 24.23 -11.16 3.85
N GLY A 474 24.17 -11.41 5.17
CA GLY A 474 25.20 -12.15 5.91
C GLY A 474 26.13 -11.30 6.78
N TRP A 475 25.97 -9.96 6.82
CA TRP A 475 26.74 -9.14 7.76
C TRP A 475 26.54 -9.64 9.22
N PRO A 476 27.58 -9.69 10.09
CA PRO A 476 28.88 -9.03 9.98
C PRO A 476 29.98 -9.79 9.18
N ASP A 477 29.64 -10.93 8.60
CA ASP A 477 30.59 -11.66 7.77
C ASP A 477 30.76 -10.99 6.39
N ASP A 478 31.95 -11.10 5.80
CA ASP A 478 32.28 -10.54 4.49
C ASP A 478 31.80 -11.46 3.34
N THR A 479 30.47 -11.49 3.12
CA THR A 479 29.84 -12.39 2.14
C THR A 479 29.86 -11.83 0.71
N LYS A 480 29.76 -12.71 -0.27
CA LYS A 480 29.62 -12.32 -1.70
C LYS A 480 28.29 -11.62 -1.95
N GLU A 481 27.23 -12.09 -1.32
CA GLU A 481 25.89 -11.54 -1.40
C GLU A 481 25.86 -10.09 -0.93
N LEU A 482 26.51 -9.79 0.20
CA LEU A 482 26.59 -8.44 0.73
C LEU A 482 27.32 -7.50 -0.23
N LYS A 483 28.46 -7.92 -0.80
CA LYS A 483 29.22 -7.12 -1.77
C LYS A 483 28.46 -6.88 -3.07
N PHE A 484 27.65 -7.84 -3.50
CA PHE A 484 26.98 -7.78 -4.80
C PHE A 484 25.61 -7.09 -4.75
N PHE A 485 24.84 -7.28 -3.67
CA PHE A 485 23.44 -6.84 -3.57
C PHE A 485 23.19 -5.68 -2.60
N TYR A 486 24.18 -5.27 -1.80
CA TYR A 486 24.08 -4.06 -0.97
C TYR A 486 24.78 -2.88 -1.63
N PRO A 487 24.19 -1.64 -1.66
CA PRO A 487 22.85 -1.30 -1.19
C PRO A 487 21.75 -1.97 -2.00
N THR A 488 20.60 -2.25 -1.36
CA THR A 488 19.44 -2.75 -2.09
C THR A 488 18.88 -1.71 -3.04
N SER A 489 18.18 -2.12 -4.08
CA SER A 489 17.73 -1.21 -5.14
C SER A 489 16.56 -0.35 -4.71
N VAL A 490 15.55 -0.97 -4.15
CA VAL A 490 14.35 -0.27 -3.67
C VAL A 490 13.77 -0.98 -2.45
N LEU A 491 13.31 -0.19 -1.50
CA LEU A 491 12.49 -0.64 -0.38
C LEU A 491 11.03 -0.25 -0.64
N ILE A 492 10.13 -1.24 -0.64
CA ILE A 492 8.69 -1.00 -0.81
C ILE A 492 7.99 -1.29 0.50
N THR A 493 7.33 -0.30 1.07
CA THR A 493 6.61 -0.45 2.34
C THR A 493 5.43 0.51 2.45
N SER A 494 4.60 0.32 3.47
CA SER A 494 3.52 1.25 3.79
C SER A 494 4.06 2.49 4.51
N PHE A 495 3.41 3.62 4.31
CA PHE A 495 3.83 4.89 4.91
C PHE A 495 3.79 4.89 6.45
N ASP A 496 2.96 4.07 7.07
CA ASP A 496 2.78 3.97 8.52
C ASP A 496 4.01 3.43 9.27
N ILE A 497 4.94 2.77 8.56
CA ILE A 497 6.21 2.32 9.14
C ILE A 497 7.43 3.09 8.61
N LEU A 498 7.22 4.26 8.03
CA LEU A 498 8.32 5.13 7.56
C LEU A 498 9.29 5.45 8.70
N PHE A 499 8.79 5.81 9.87
CA PHE A 499 9.60 6.20 11.01
C PHE A 499 10.06 5.02 11.85
N PHE A 500 9.20 4.03 12.02
CA PHE A 500 9.53 2.82 12.77
C PHE A 500 10.63 2.00 12.13
N TRP A 501 10.62 1.91 10.80
CA TRP A 501 11.46 0.98 10.08
C TRP A 501 12.41 1.66 9.09
N VAL A 502 11.89 2.44 8.14
CA VAL A 502 12.72 3.04 7.06
C VAL A 502 13.77 3.98 7.64
N ALA A 503 13.37 4.93 8.49
CA ALA A 503 14.30 5.87 9.11
C ALA A 503 15.36 5.16 9.96
N ARG A 504 14.95 4.14 10.72
CA ARG A 504 15.87 3.34 11.55
C ARG A 504 16.84 2.51 10.74
N MET A 505 16.38 1.91 9.63
CA MET A 505 17.29 1.23 8.68
C MET A 505 18.28 2.19 8.06
N MET A 506 17.88 3.40 7.70
CA MET A 506 18.79 4.41 7.18
C MET A 506 19.84 4.82 8.22
N MET A 507 19.43 5.08 9.45
CA MET A 507 20.35 5.44 10.54
C MET A 507 21.38 4.34 10.76
N MET A 508 20.92 3.10 10.94
CA MET A 508 21.80 1.97 11.22
C MET A 508 22.65 1.58 10.01
N GLY A 509 22.02 1.51 8.83
CA GLY A 509 22.72 1.13 7.59
C GLY A 509 23.86 2.08 7.24
N ILE A 510 23.62 3.38 7.26
CA ILE A 510 24.66 4.38 6.95
C ILE A 510 25.78 4.33 7.99
N HIS A 511 25.44 4.23 9.28
CA HIS A 511 26.44 4.23 10.34
C HIS A 511 27.32 2.96 10.35
N ILE A 512 26.70 1.80 10.14
CA ILE A 512 27.39 0.50 10.22
C ILE A 512 28.13 0.18 8.92
N MET A 513 27.50 0.43 7.76
CA MET A 513 28.02 0.04 6.45
C MET A 513 28.77 1.19 5.73
N GLY A 514 28.59 2.44 6.18
CA GLY A 514 29.17 3.61 5.50
C GLY A 514 28.42 4.03 4.24
N GLU A 515 27.35 3.33 3.87
CA GLU A 515 26.55 3.57 2.67
C GLU A 515 25.06 3.43 2.97
N VAL A 516 24.21 4.07 2.13
CA VAL A 516 22.76 3.97 2.24
C VAL A 516 22.28 2.51 2.12
N PRO A 517 21.28 2.08 2.89
CA PRO A 517 20.79 0.70 2.83
C PRO A 517 19.96 0.40 1.56
N PHE A 518 19.42 1.43 0.91
CA PHE A 518 18.62 1.34 -0.32
C PHE A 518 18.66 2.67 -1.08
N LYS A 519 18.56 2.59 -2.41
CA LYS A 519 18.61 3.75 -3.31
C LYS A 519 17.27 4.47 -3.38
N ASP A 520 16.18 3.71 -3.40
CA ASP A 520 14.82 4.21 -3.47
C ASP A 520 13.97 3.67 -2.32
N VAL A 521 13.02 4.46 -1.86
CA VAL A 521 11.96 4.08 -0.92
C VAL A 521 10.62 4.38 -1.57
N TYR A 522 9.82 3.36 -1.82
CA TYR A 522 8.46 3.54 -2.30
C TYR A 522 7.46 3.31 -1.17
N LEU A 523 6.69 4.35 -0.86
CA LEU A 523 5.68 4.34 0.20
C LEU A 523 4.29 4.18 -0.41
N HIS A 524 3.71 3.00 -0.26
CA HIS A 524 2.35 2.76 -0.74
C HIS A 524 1.29 3.16 0.30
N ALA A 525 0.09 3.42 -0.20
CA ALA A 525 -1.07 3.73 0.61
C ALA A 525 -1.67 2.48 1.29
N LEU A 526 -2.50 2.69 2.31
CA LEU A 526 -3.23 1.62 2.97
C LEU A 526 -4.42 1.14 2.15
N VAL A 527 -4.68 -0.17 2.20
CA VAL A 527 -5.91 -0.75 1.68
C VAL A 527 -7.02 -0.61 2.73
N ARG A 528 -8.14 -0.03 2.30
CA ARG A 528 -9.35 0.16 3.09
C ARG A 528 -10.50 -0.65 2.50
N ASP A 529 -11.55 -0.88 3.29
CA ASP A 529 -12.76 -1.48 2.78
C ASP A 529 -13.51 -0.56 1.79
N LYS A 530 -14.56 -1.06 1.16
CA LYS A 530 -15.36 -0.31 0.17
C LYS A 530 -15.96 1.00 0.71
N HIS A 531 -16.08 1.13 2.02
CA HIS A 531 -16.58 2.34 2.70
C HIS A 531 -15.46 3.30 3.14
N GLY A 532 -14.19 2.95 2.88
CA GLY A 532 -13.03 3.74 3.28
C GLY A 532 -12.61 3.57 4.74
N LYS A 533 -13.12 2.55 5.45
CA LYS A 533 -12.68 2.24 6.82
C LYS A 533 -11.42 1.38 6.82
N LYS A 534 -10.56 1.59 7.80
CA LYS A 534 -9.39 0.74 8.03
C LYS A 534 -9.85 -0.70 8.27
N MET A 535 -9.25 -1.66 7.57
CA MET A 535 -9.52 -3.07 7.78
C MET A 535 -8.88 -3.54 9.09
N SER A 536 -9.65 -4.19 9.94
CA SER A 536 -9.15 -4.83 11.15
C SER A 536 -9.92 -6.11 11.48
N LYS A 537 -9.26 -7.07 12.14
CA LYS A 537 -9.90 -8.32 12.57
C LYS A 537 -11.04 -8.07 13.58
N SER A 538 -10.92 -7.01 14.38
CA SER A 538 -11.92 -6.63 15.37
C SER A 538 -13.21 -6.07 14.76
N THR A 539 -13.13 -5.46 13.57
CA THR A 539 -14.30 -4.94 12.83
C THR A 539 -14.89 -5.96 11.87
N GLY A 540 -14.23 -7.11 11.66
CA GLY A 540 -14.72 -8.17 10.78
C GLY A 540 -14.71 -7.82 9.28
N ASN A 541 -14.04 -6.74 8.88
CA ASN A 541 -13.97 -6.27 7.50
C ASN A 541 -12.64 -6.60 6.80
N VAL A 542 -11.85 -7.52 7.34
CA VAL A 542 -10.59 -7.98 6.73
C VAL A 542 -10.89 -8.92 5.58
N ILE A 543 -10.37 -8.60 4.42
CA ILE A 543 -10.39 -9.48 3.24
C ILE A 543 -9.18 -10.42 3.34
N ASP A 544 -9.43 -11.72 3.38
CA ASP A 544 -8.39 -12.74 3.32
C ASP A 544 -7.99 -12.97 1.84
N PRO A 545 -6.72 -12.71 1.48
CA PRO A 545 -6.26 -12.87 0.11
C PRO A 545 -6.39 -14.32 -0.40
N LEU A 546 -6.27 -15.34 0.47
CA LEU A 546 -6.44 -16.74 0.06
C LEU A 546 -7.87 -17.02 -0.41
N VAL A 547 -8.86 -16.50 0.29
CA VAL A 547 -10.28 -16.66 -0.09
C VAL A 547 -10.53 -16.02 -1.45
N VAL A 548 -10.04 -14.81 -1.64
CA VAL A 548 -10.19 -14.07 -2.90
C VAL A 548 -9.50 -14.78 -4.05
N MET A 549 -8.26 -15.26 -3.85
CA MET A 549 -7.53 -16.02 -4.88
C MET A 549 -8.23 -17.34 -5.23
N ALA A 550 -8.81 -18.01 -4.25
CA ALA A 550 -9.56 -19.26 -4.47
C ALA A 550 -10.86 -19.04 -5.28
N GLU A 551 -11.43 -17.83 -5.26
CA GLU A 551 -12.69 -17.49 -5.95
C GLU A 551 -12.45 -16.86 -7.33
N TYR A 552 -11.50 -15.91 -7.42
CA TYR A 552 -11.30 -15.09 -8.62
C TYR A 552 -10.00 -15.40 -9.38
N GLY A 553 -9.06 -16.10 -8.76
CA GLY A 553 -7.72 -16.39 -9.29
C GLY A 553 -6.68 -15.36 -8.82
N THR A 554 -5.43 -15.81 -8.74
CA THR A 554 -4.30 -15.00 -8.28
C THR A 554 -3.99 -13.84 -9.24
N ASP A 555 -4.01 -14.10 -10.56
CA ASP A 555 -3.74 -13.06 -11.56
C ASP A 555 -4.76 -11.92 -11.51
N ALA A 556 -6.05 -12.23 -11.25
CA ALA A 556 -7.10 -11.22 -11.13
C ALA A 556 -6.87 -10.33 -9.89
N LEU A 557 -6.50 -10.92 -8.74
CA LEU A 557 -6.16 -10.16 -7.55
C LEU A 557 -4.92 -9.29 -7.78
N ARG A 558 -3.85 -9.85 -8.34
CA ARG A 558 -2.59 -9.13 -8.64
C ARG A 558 -2.83 -7.95 -9.57
N PHE A 559 -3.59 -8.16 -10.65
CA PHE A 559 -3.93 -7.07 -11.58
C PHE A 559 -4.75 -5.98 -10.88
N THR A 560 -5.73 -6.36 -10.06
CA THR A 560 -6.53 -5.41 -9.27
C THR A 560 -5.65 -4.57 -8.35
N LEU A 561 -4.78 -5.21 -7.57
CA LEU A 561 -3.89 -4.52 -6.65
C LEU A 561 -2.93 -3.57 -7.38
N THR A 562 -2.39 -3.99 -8.52
CA THR A 562 -1.51 -3.16 -9.37
C THR A 562 -2.27 -1.97 -9.95
N ALA A 563 -3.48 -2.18 -10.47
CA ALA A 563 -4.29 -1.12 -11.06
C ALA A 563 -4.74 -0.05 -10.06
N PHE A 564 -4.85 -0.42 -8.78
CA PHE A 564 -5.22 0.52 -7.71
C PHE A 564 -4.04 1.12 -6.96
N ALA A 565 -2.81 0.68 -7.22
CA ALA A 565 -1.59 1.16 -6.56
C ALA A 565 -1.18 2.56 -7.07
N ALA A 566 -2.10 3.53 -7.00
CA ALA A 566 -1.80 4.91 -7.32
C ALA A 566 -1.01 5.58 -6.18
N GLN A 567 0.02 6.34 -6.53
CA GLN A 567 0.85 7.05 -5.55
C GLN A 567 0.01 8.04 -4.72
N GLY A 568 0.13 7.94 -3.40
CA GLY A 568 -0.48 8.89 -2.46
C GLY A 568 -2.01 8.81 -2.30
N ARG A 569 -2.68 7.82 -2.89
CA ARG A 569 -4.13 7.64 -2.77
C ARG A 569 -4.49 6.36 -2.03
N GLU A 570 -5.40 6.47 -1.06
CA GLU A 570 -5.95 5.30 -0.37
C GLU A 570 -6.70 4.37 -1.33
N ILE A 571 -6.49 3.07 -1.16
CA ILE A 571 -7.09 2.04 -2.01
C ILE A 571 -8.38 1.56 -1.34
N LYS A 572 -9.53 1.86 -1.93
CA LYS A 572 -10.82 1.29 -1.53
C LYS A 572 -11.06 0.01 -2.32
N LEU A 573 -10.86 -1.12 -1.68
CA LEU A 573 -11.03 -2.42 -2.32
C LEU A 573 -12.46 -2.92 -2.17
N ALA A 574 -13.04 -3.33 -3.31
CA ALA A 574 -14.34 -3.96 -3.42
C ALA A 574 -14.20 -5.23 -4.27
N GLU A 575 -14.90 -6.30 -3.91
CA GLU A 575 -14.82 -7.60 -4.59
C GLU A 575 -15.27 -7.53 -6.06
N GLU A 576 -16.27 -6.69 -6.34
CA GLU A 576 -16.77 -6.45 -7.70
C GLU A 576 -15.68 -5.94 -8.67
N ARG A 577 -14.64 -5.30 -8.12
CA ARG A 577 -13.49 -4.86 -8.93
C ARG A 577 -12.57 -6.01 -9.30
N ILE A 578 -12.40 -6.96 -8.40
CA ILE A 578 -11.59 -8.15 -8.63
C ILE A 578 -12.28 -9.03 -9.68
N GLU A 579 -13.60 -9.20 -9.57
CA GLU A 579 -14.42 -9.89 -10.57
C GLU A 579 -14.27 -9.25 -11.97
N GLY A 580 -14.28 -7.92 -12.06
CA GLY A 580 -14.05 -7.19 -13.30
C GLY A 580 -12.72 -7.55 -13.96
N TYR A 581 -11.64 -7.64 -13.19
CA TYR A 581 -10.34 -8.05 -13.73
C TYR A 581 -10.22 -9.56 -14.01
N ARG A 582 -11.00 -10.42 -13.35
CA ARG A 582 -11.16 -11.81 -13.77
C ARG A 582 -11.72 -11.91 -15.19
N HIS A 583 -12.68 -11.06 -15.56
CA HIS A 583 -13.16 -10.98 -16.93
C HIS A 583 -12.06 -10.54 -17.92
N PHE A 584 -11.17 -9.65 -17.48
CA PHE A 584 -10.00 -9.27 -18.27
C PHE A 584 -9.05 -10.47 -18.53
N ILE A 585 -8.73 -11.25 -17.49
CA ILE A 585 -7.93 -12.47 -17.64
C ILE A 585 -8.60 -13.45 -18.61
N ASN A 586 -9.90 -13.66 -18.51
CA ASN A 586 -10.66 -14.50 -19.44
C ASN A 586 -10.66 -13.93 -20.87
N LYS A 587 -10.65 -12.61 -21.04
CA LYS A 587 -10.54 -11.97 -22.36
C LYS A 587 -9.20 -12.29 -23.01
N ILE A 588 -8.10 -12.19 -22.26
CA ILE A 588 -6.74 -12.56 -22.72
C ILE A 588 -6.71 -14.02 -23.15
N TRP A 589 -7.26 -14.91 -22.33
CA TRP A 589 -7.35 -16.34 -22.61
C TRP A 589 -8.09 -16.62 -23.94
N ASN A 590 -9.25 -16.01 -24.13
CA ASN A 590 -10.05 -16.19 -25.34
C ASN A 590 -9.39 -15.59 -26.58
N ALA A 591 -8.71 -14.44 -26.42
CA ALA A 591 -7.93 -13.84 -27.51
C ALA A 591 -6.77 -14.77 -27.96
N ALA A 592 -6.06 -15.34 -26.98
CA ALA A 592 -5.01 -16.32 -27.27
C ALA A 592 -5.56 -17.59 -27.93
N ARG A 593 -6.71 -18.11 -27.49
CA ARG A 593 -7.38 -19.24 -28.13
C ARG A 593 -7.73 -18.95 -29.60
N PHE A 594 -8.28 -17.76 -29.86
CA PHE A 594 -8.58 -17.33 -31.23
C PHE A 594 -7.29 -17.25 -32.07
N ALA A 595 -6.25 -16.64 -31.56
CA ALA A 595 -4.98 -16.50 -32.23
C ALA A 595 -4.38 -17.89 -32.58
N LEU A 596 -4.36 -18.81 -31.63
CA LEU A 596 -3.82 -20.16 -31.79
C LEU A 596 -4.52 -20.98 -32.91
N MET A 597 -5.81 -20.74 -33.16
CA MET A 597 -6.50 -21.41 -34.30
C MET A 597 -5.85 -21.08 -35.65
N HIS A 598 -5.13 -19.97 -35.72
CA HIS A 598 -4.52 -19.48 -36.97
C HIS A 598 -3.00 -19.58 -37.01
N ILE A 599 -2.34 -19.54 -35.82
CA ILE A 599 -0.87 -19.48 -35.75
C ILE A 599 -0.21 -20.77 -35.23
N LYS A 600 -0.97 -21.78 -34.78
CA LYS A 600 -0.44 -23.00 -34.14
C LYS A 600 0.61 -23.70 -34.97
N GLU A 601 0.41 -23.75 -36.31
CA GLU A 601 1.26 -24.45 -37.25
C GLU A 601 2.28 -23.54 -37.95
N CYS A 602 2.35 -22.25 -37.55
CA CYS A 602 3.27 -21.31 -38.19
C CYS A 602 4.71 -21.53 -37.70
N ASP A 603 5.67 -21.24 -38.58
CA ASP A 603 7.06 -21.14 -38.18
C ASP A 603 7.23 -19.95 -37.22
N PRO A 604 7.79 -20.15 -36.05
CA PRO A 604 8.04 -19.05 -35.09
C PRO A 604 8.83 -17.87 -35.68
N ALA A 605 9.65 -18.12 -36.70
CA ALA A 605 10.44 -17.09 -37.37
C ALA A 605 9.59 -16.03 -38.06
N ILE A 606 8.34 -16.37 -38.43
CA ILE A 606 7.43 -15.42 -39.10
C ILE A 606 7.15 -14.14 -38.29
N SER A 607 7.25 -14.20 -36.96
CA SER A 607 7.08 -13.04 -36.08
C SER A 607 8.29 -12.11 -36.04
N LYS A 608 9.45 -12.55 -36.54
CA LYS A 608 10.72 -11.82 -36.54
C LYS A 608 11.01 -11.08 -37.83
N ASP A 609 10.50 -11.65 -38.97
CA ASP A 609 10.77 -11.14 -40.32
C ASP A 609 9.63 -10.24 -40.81
N ILE A 610 9.25 -9.26 -40.00
CA ILE A 610 8.18 -8.30 -40.31
C ILE A 610 8.79 -7.06 -40.93
N ASP A 611 8.44 -6.78 -42.22
CA ASP A 611 8.70 -5.48 -42.84
C ASP A 611 7.48 -4.58 -42.70
N PRO A 612 7.47 -3.59 -41.78
CA PRO A 612 6.32 -2.77 -41.53
C PRO A 612 5.87 -1.94 -42.74
N ALA A 613 6.80 -1.58 -43.63
CA ALA A 613 6.50 -0.75 -44.81
C ALA A 613 5.64 -1.51 -45.86
N ALA A 614 5.73 -2.83 -45.86
CA ALA A 614 4.93 -3.69 -46.78
C ALA A 614 3.57 -4.13 -46.20
N LEU A 615 3.24 -3.72 -44.95
CA LEU A 615 2.03 -4.18 -44.27
C LEU A 615 0.80 -3.30 -44.55
N PRO A 616 -0.40 -3.90 -44.61
CA PRO A 616 -1.68 -3.20 -44.54
C PRO A 616 -1.83 -2.34 -43.24
N LEU A 617 -2.70 -1.37 -43.32
CA LEU A 617 -2.93 -0.39 -42.23
C LEU A 617 -3.18 -1.04 -40.88
N ALA A 618 -4.03 -2.06 -40.80
CA ALA A 618 -4.36 -2.72 -39.52
C ALA A 618 -3.12 -3.22 -38.78
N HIS A 619 -2.18 -3.79 -39.53
CA HIS A 619 -0.94 -4.34 -38.96
C HIS A 619 0.06 -3.27 -38.58
N ARG A 620 0.21 -2.20 -39.39
CA ARG A 620 1.06 -1.06 -39.06
C ARG A 620 0.57 -0.33 -37.80
N TRP A 621 -0.75 -0.13 -37.74
CA TRP A 621 -1.39 0.49 -36.57
C TRP A 621 -1.17 -0.29 -35.28
N ILE A 622 -1.42 -1.61 -35.28
CA ILE A 622 -1.30 -2.39 -34.01
C ILE A 622 0.16 -2.49 -33.56
N LEU A 623 1.13 -2.54 -34.50
CA LEU A 623 2.55 -2.53 -34.17
C LEU A 623 2.96 -1.18 -33.56
N HIS A 624 2.47 -0.06 -34.10
CA HIS A 624 2.68 1.27 -33.54
C HIS A 624 2.10 1.36 -32.13
N ARG A 625 0.87 0.90 -31.93
CA ARG A 625 0.21 0.91 -30.62
C ARG A 625 0.93 0.02 -29.61
N LEU A 626 1.39 -1.15 -30.02
CA LEU A 626 2.23 -2.02 -29.22
C LEU A 626 3.53 -1.31 -28.82
N ASN A 627 4.17 -0.64 -29.75
CA ASN A 627 5.41 0.11 -29.50
C ASN A 627 5.22 1.22 -28.45
N GLN A 628 4.10 1.93 -28.52
CA GLN A 628 3.71 2.91 -27.51
C GLN A 628 3.44 2.23 -26.15
N ALA A 629 2.68 1.13 -26.13
CA ALA A 629 2.40 0.37 -24.90
C ALA A 629 3.69 -0.16 -24.25
N ILE A 630 4.66 -0.62 -25.04
CA ILE A 630 6.00 -1.02 -24.52
C ILE A 630 6.68 0.18 -23.85
N THR A 631 6.73 1.32 -24.52
CA THR A 631 7.41 2.51 -24.04
C THR A 631 6.78 3.02 -22.74
N GLU A 632 5.46 3.17 -22.72
CA GLU A 632 4.71 3.71 -21.60
C GLU A 632 4.75 2.75 -20.38
N THR A 633 4.64 1.43 -20.61
CA THR A 633 4.73 0.42 -19.54
C THR A 633 6.11 0.42 -18.89
N ARG A 634 7.19 0.45 -19.69
CA ARG A 634 8.56 0.53 -19.16
C ARG A 634 8.76 1.78 -18.31
N GLN A 635 8.39 2.94 -18.86
CA GLN A 635 8.51 4.21 -18.15
C GLN A 635 7.69 4.21 -16.85
N ALA A 636 6.47 3.68 -16.88
CA ALA A 636 5.62 3.62 -15.71
C ALA A 636 6.21 2.70 -14.62
N LEU A 637 6.77 1.55 -14.97
CA LEU A 637 7.41 0.63 -14.03
C LEU A 637 8.73 1.19 -13.47
N ASP A 638 9.53 1.86 -14.30
CA ASP A 638 10.77 2.51 -13.85
C ASP A 638 10.51 3.71 -12.93
N ASP A 639 9.38 4.40 -13.09
CA ASP A 639 8.92 5.50 -12.24
C ASP A 639 8.06 5.06 -11.04
N TYR A 640 7.92 3.77 -10.79
CA TYR A 640 7.03 3.21 -9.74
C TYR A 640 5.56 3.61 -9.88
N ARG A 641 5.07 3.87 -11.12
CA ARG A 641 3.67 4.19 -11.43
C ARG A 641 2.90 2.94 -11.85
N PHE A 642 2.71 2.04 -10.89
CA PHE A 642 2.11 0.71 -11.12
C PHE A 642 0.72 0.77 -11.74
N ASN A 643 -0.13 1.68 -11.27
CA ASN A 643 -1.48 1.88 -11.80
C ASN A 643 -1.47 2.30 -13.28
N ASP A 644 -0.51 3.14 -13.68
CA ASP A 644 -0.38 3.58 -15.07
C ASP A 644 0.05 2.42 -15.95
N ALA A 645 1.02 1.61 -15.52
CA ALA A 645 1.42 0.41 -16.24
C ALA A 645 0.23 -0.55 -16.47
N ALA A 646 -0.55 -0.82 -15.41
CA ALA A 646 -1.75 -1.65 -15.53
C ALA A 646 -2.81 -1.03 -16.46
N SER A 647 -3.00 0.29 -16.41
CA SER A 647 -3.95 1.01 -17.26
C SER A 647 -3.57 0.94 -18.74
N VAL A 648 -2.31 1.20 -19.07
CA VAL A 648 -1.77 1.10 -20.43
C VAL A 648 -2.00 -0.31 -21.00
N LEU A 649 -1.64 -1.34 -20.23
CA LEU A 649 -1.81 -2.72 -20.64
C LEU A 649 -3.28 -3.11 -20.81
N TYR A 650 -4.14 -2.66 -19.90
CA TYR A 650 -5.58 -2.91 -20.03
C TYR A 650 -6.16 -2.27 -21.29
N GLN A 651 -5.84 -1.00 -21.57
CA GLN A 651 -6.31 -0.27 -22.74
C GLN A 651 -5.82 -0.93 -24.04
N PHE A 652 -4.53 -1.22 -24.12
CA PHE A 652 -3.96 -1.88 -25.31
C PHE A 652 -4.59 -3.25 -25.55
N VAL A 653 -4.63 -4.11 -24.53
CA VAL A 653 -5.10 -5.48 -24.68
C VAL A 653 -6.59 -5.56 -24.93
N TRP A 654 -7.40 -4.87 -24.10
CA TRP A 654 -8.85 -4.97 -24.22
C TRP A 654 -9.38 -4.22 -25.43
N ASN A 655 -9.09 -2.92 -25.51
CA ASN A 655 -9.75 -2.03 -26.45
C ASN A 655 -9.10 -2.09 -27.86
N GLU A 656 -7.76 -2.22 -27.94
CA GLU A 656 -7.07 -2.14 -29.22
C GLU A 656 -6.82 -3.52 -29.82
N PHE A 657 -6.16 -4.42 -29.07
CA PHE A 657 -5.85 -5.77 -29.55
C PHE A 657 -7.11 -6.62 -29.70
N CYS A 658 -7.91 -6.78 -28.62
CA CYS A 658 -9.05 -7.70 -28.65
C CYS A 658 -10.27 -7.14 -29.41
N ASP A 659 -10.67 -5.88 -29.14
CA ASP A 659 -11.92 -5.36 -29.66
C ASP A 659 -11.79 -4.83 -31.10
N TRP A 660 -10.57 -4.42 -31.51
CA TRP A 660 -10.34 -3.90 -32.84
C TRP A 660 -9.47 -4.77 -33.71
N TYR A 661 -8.22 -5.02 -33.29
CA TYR A 661 -7.26 -5.68 -34.19
C TYR A 661 -7.71 -7.09 -34.57
N LEU A 662 -8.07 -7.93 -33.60
CA LEU A 662 -8.51 -9.30 -33.89
C LEU A 662 -9.74 -9.35 -34.81
N GLU A 663 -10.68 -8.39 -34.65
CA GLU A 663 -11.85 -8.31 -35.53
C GLU A 663 -11.49 -7.82 -36.95
N TRP A 664 -10.56 -6.86 -37.02
CA TRP A 664 -10.16 -6.26 -38.30
C TRP A 664 -9.46 -7.28 -39.21
N ILE A 665 -8.58 -8.09 -38.68
CA ILE A 665 -7.78 -9.07 -39.46
C ILE A 665 -8.50 -10.37 -39.79
N LYS A 666 -9.76 -10.57 -39.35
CA LYS A 666 -10.52 -11.79 -39.67
C LYS A 666 -10.60 -12.07 -41.15
N SER A 667 -10.80 -11.03 -41.97
CA SER A 667 -10.85 -11.16 -43.44
C SER A 667 -9.56 -11.73 -44.03
N ASP A 668 -8.42 -11.37 -43.46
CA ASP A 668 -7.12 -11.84 -43.93
C ASP A 668 -6.81 -13.25 -43.43
N LEU A 669 -7.18 -13.59 -42.19
CA LEU A 669 -6.98 -14.91 -41.58
C LEU A 669 -7.86 -16.00 -42.21
N TYR A 670 -9.11 -15.66 -42.59
CA TYR A 670 -10.05 -16.60 -43.20
C TYR A 670 -10.11 -16.52 -44.73
N GLY A 671 -9.43 -15.53 -45.34
CA GLY A 671 -9.42 -15.31 -46.79
C GLY A 671 -8.48 -16.25 -47.50
N ASP A 672 -8.61 -16.29 -48.86
CA ASP A 672 -7.82 -17.14 -49.74
C ASP A 672 -6.47 -16.53 -50.15
N ASN A 673 -6.20 -15.27 -49.80
CA ASN A 673 -4.95 -14.59 -50.14
C ASN A 673 -3.83 -15.05 -49.19
N ALA A 674 -2.97 -15.94 -49.67
CA ALA A 674 -1.88 -16.53 -48.89
C ALA A 674 -0.89 -15.50 -48.34
N THR A 675 -0.60 -14.40 -49.08
CA THR A 675 0.30 -13.35 -48.63
C THR A 675 -0.33 -12.56 -47.49
N ALA A 676 -1.58 -12.12 -47.61
CA ALA A 676 -2.29 -11.42 -46.57
C ALA A 676 -2.43 -12.28 -45.28
N LYS A 677 -2.71 -13.58 -45.46
CA LYS A 677 -2.81 -14.53 -44.36
C LYS A 677 -1.47 -14.67 -43.63
N ALA A 678 -0.36 -14.84 -44.34
CA ALA A 678 0.96 -14.96 -43.76
C ALA A 678 1.37 -13.68 -43.00
N GLN A 679 1.10 -12.50 -43.57
CA GLN A 679 1.34 -11.21 -42.89
C GLN A 679 0.50 -11.11 -41.63
N ALA A 680 -0.78 -11.44 -41.67
CA ALA A 680 -1.66 -11.40 -40.51
C ALA A 680 -1.20 -12.37 -39.41
N GLN A 681 -0.78 -13.58 -39.77
CA GLN A 681 -0.25 -14.57 -38.82
C GLN A 681 1.06 -14.11 -38.19
N GLY A 682 1.99 -13.55 -38.94
CA GLY A 682 3.26 -13.03 -38.40
C GLY A 682 3.07 -11.90 -37.42
N VAL A 683 2.28 -10.90 -37.79
CA VAL A 683 2.00 -9.76 -36.89
C VAL A 683 1.19 -10.20 -35.67
N LEU A 684 0.21 -11.08 -35.84
CA LEU A 684 -0.58 -11.63 -34.73
C LEU A 684 0.29 -12.35 -33.71
N LEU A 685 1.22 -13.19 -34.16
CA LEU A 685 2.17 -13.87 -33.28
C LEU A 685 3.09 -12.88 -32.59
N ALA A 686 3.67 -11.91 -33.29
CA ALA A 686 4.55 -10.90 -32.73
C ALA A 686 3.83 -10.05 -31.66
N VAL A 687 2.60 -9.62 -31.94
CA VAL A 687 1.80 -8.82 -30.99
C VAL A 687 1.45 -9.65 -29.77
N LEU A 688 1.03 -10.90 -29.94
CA LEU A 688 0.68 -11.78 -28.81
C LEU A 688 1.89 -12.08 -27.92
N GLU A 689 3.05 -12.43 -28.49
CA GLU A 689 4.29 -12.67 -27.74
C GLU A 689 4.69 -11.49 -26.89
N ASN A 690 4.72 -10.29 -27.48
CA ASN A 690 5.08 -9.07 -26.75
C ASN A 690 4.03 -8.69 -25.70
N THR A 691 2.76 -8.87 -26.00
CA THR A 691 1.66 -8.64 -25.04
C THR A 691 1.80 -9.54 -23.81
N LEU A 692 2.07 -10.82 -24.00
CA LEU A 692 2.29 -11.77 -22.89
C LEU A 692 3.49 -11.36 -22.03
N LYS A 693 4.61 -10.96 -22.67
CA LYS A 693 5.81 -10.50 -21.98
C LYS A 693 5.55 -9.22 -21.17
N LEU A 694 4.79 -8.27 -21.71
CA LEU A 694 4.39 -7.05 -21.01
C LEU A 694 3.50 -7.34 -19.80
N LEU A 695 2.58 -8.27 -19.92
CA LEU A 695 1.64 -8.64 -18.87
C LEU A 695 2.25 -9.53 -17.78
N HIS A 696 3.31 -10.31 -18.11
CA HIS A 696 3.84 -11.34 -17.22
C HIS A 696 4.24 -10.85 -15.81
N PRO A 697 4.84 -9.69 -15.62
CA PRO A 697 5.12 -9.19 -14.27
C PRO A 697 3.87 -9.05 -13.39
N ILE A 698 2.72 -8.73 -13.98
CA ILE A 698 1.47 -8.50 -13.27
C ILE A 698 0.63 -9.79 -13.18
N THR A 699 0.49 -10.51 -14.29
CA THR A 699 -0.35 -11.72 -14.43
C THR A 699 0.48 -12.93 -14.84
N PRO A 700 1.34 -13.44 -13.95
CA PRO A 700 2.36 -14.41 -14.31
C PRO A 700 1.82 -15.77 -14.72
N PHE A 701 0.68 -16.21 -14.18
CA PHE A 701 0.21 -17.56 -14.40
C PHE A 701 -0.48 -17.74 -15.75
N VAL A 702 -1.40 -16.87 -16.10
CA VAL A 702 -2.10 -16.94 -17.39
C VAL A 702 -1.14 -16.72 -18.56
N THR A 703 -0.17 -15.82 -18.38
CA THR A 703 0.82 -15.54 -19.43
C THR A 703 1.81 -16.68 -19.61
N GLU A 704 2.27 -17.33 -18.55
CA GLU A 704 3.11 -18.52 -18.63
C GLU A 704 2.39 -19.67 -19.35
N GLU A 705 1.12 -19.92 -18.99
CA GLU A 705 0.31 -20.97 -19.60
C GLU A 705 0.13 -20.75 -21.10
N ILE A 706 -0.25 -19.55 -21.51
CA ILE A 706 -0.42 -19.22 -22.93
C ILE A 706 0.93 -19.28 -23.66
N TRP A 707 2.00 -18.82 -23.05
CA TRP A 707 3.33 -18.78 -23.64
C TRP A 707 3.82 -20.15 -24.10
N HIS A 708 3.59 -21.18 -23.30
CA HIS A 708 4.03 -22.55 -23.61
C HIS A 708 3.23 -23.28 -24.67
N VAL A 709 2.09 -22.75 -25.11
CA VAL A 709 1.30 -23.30 -26.22
C VAL A 709 1.51 -22.54 -27.52
N LEU A 710 2.27 -21.45 -27.53
CA LEU A 710 2.65 -20.76 -28.76
C LEU A 710 3.64 -21.60 -29.59
N PRO A 711 3.73 -21.38 -30.93
CA PRO A 711 4.66 -22.08 -31.79
C PRO A 711 6.11 -22.02 -31.33
N GLY A 712 6.86 -23.10 -31.47
CA GLY A 712 8.27 -23.25 -31.19
C GLY A 712 8.58 -23.83 -29.80
N GLU A 713 9.84 -24.17 -29.57
CA GLU A 713 10.31 -24.56 -28.24
C GLU A 713 10.45 -23.33 -27.34
N ARG A 714 9.90 -23.40 -26.13
CA ARG A 714 9.85 -22.25 -25.23
C ARG A 714 10.32 -22.61 -23.83
N THR A 715 11.19 -21.77 -23.34
CA THR A 715 11.53 -21.71 -21.90
C THR A 715 10.46 -20.92 -21.15
N SER A 716 10.57 -20.78 -19.82
CA SER A 716 9.68 -19.91 -19.07
C SER A 716 9.73 -18.46 -19.58
N ILE A 717 8.57 -17.85 -19.74
CA ILE A 717 8.46 -16.43 -20.12
C ILE A 717 9.19 -15.50 -19.12
N MET A 718 9.34 -15.94 -17.89
CA MET A 718 10.02 -15.19 -16.81
C MET A 718 11.48 -14.88 -17.11
N VAL A 719 12.15 -15.71 -17.89
CA VAL A 719 13.57 -15.54 -18.27
C VAL A 719 13.74 -14.97 -19.68
N GLU A 720 12.63 -14.68 -20.36
CA GLU A 720 12.64 -14.01 -21.65
C GLU A 720 12.92 -12.50 -21.50
N ALA A 721 13.45 -11.91 -22.56
CA ALA A 721 13.71 -10.46 -22.55
C ALA A 721 12.40 -9.66 -22.53
N PHE A 722 12.31 -8.69 -21.62
CA PHE A 722 11.20 -7.74 -21.60
C PHE A 722 11.20 -6.90 -22.88
N PRO A 723 10.05 -6.67 -23.53
CA PRO A 723 9.99 -5.96 -24.80
C PRO A 723 10.66 -4.58 -24.74
N THR A 724 11.37 -4.25 -25.81
CA THR A 724 11.98 -2.92 -26.00
C THR A 724 11.30 -2.24 -27.20
N PRO A 725 11.16 -0.89 -27.18
CA PRO A 725 10.62 -0.19 -28.34
C PRO A 725 11.41 -0.47 -29.61
N ASN A 726 10.69 -0.73 -30.71
CA ASN A 726 11.27 -0.90 -32.03
C ASN A 726 11.00 0.33 -32.89
N PRO A 727 12.01 1.14 -33.26
CA PRO A 727 11.81 2.33 -34.06
C PRO A 727 11.13 2.08 -35.41
N ALA A 728 11.30 0.89 -36.00
CA ALA A 728 10.67 0.53 -37.27
C ALA A 728 9.13 0.35 -37.17
N TRP A 729 8.60 0.23 -35.95
CA TRP A 729 7.15 0.13 -35.72
C TRP A 729 6.50 1.47 -35.43
N ASP A 730 7.26 2.56 -35.42
CA ASP A 730 6.71 3.87 -35.17
C ASP A 730 6.07 4.45 -36.44
N ASP A 731 4.74 4.54 -36.48
CA ASP A 731 3.93 4.98 -37.62
C ASP A 731 2.73 5.82 -37.14
N PRO A 732 2.96 7.10 -36.80
CA PRO A 732 1.88 7.99 -36.38
C PRO A 732 0.79 8.18 -37.45
N GLU A 733 1.15 8.18 -38.73
CA GLU A 733 0.18 8.33 -39.83
C GLU A 733 -0.79 7.15 -39.87
N ALA A 734 -0.28 5.93 -39.66
CA ALA A 734 -1.14 4.76 -39.55
C ALA A 734 -2.08 4.85 -38.32
N ALA A 735 -1.61 5.41 -37.20
CA ALA A 735 -2.45 5.62 -36.02
C ALA A 735 -3.57 6.63 -36.27
N GLU A 736 -3.30 7.74 -36.94
CA GLU A 736 -4.31 8.74 -37.31
C GLU A 736 -5.36 8.18 -38.27
N LEU A 737 -4.92 7.48 -39.31
CA LEU A 737 -5.83 6.86 -40.26
C LEU A 737 -6.67 5.73 -39.64
N ALA A 738 -6.11 4.95 -38.75
CA ALA A 738 -6.84 3.93 -37.99
C ALA A 738 -7.86 4.55 -37.03
N ALA A 739 -7.53 5.65 -36.36
CA ALA A 739 -8.47 6.36 -35.50
C ALA A 739 -9.66 6.88 -36.31
N LEU A 740 -9.41 7.42 -37.52
CA LEU A 740 -10.45 7.84 -38.45
C LEU A 740 -11.33 6.65 -38.86
N PHE A 741 -10.71 5.56 -39.26
CA PHE A 741 -11.40 4.31 -39.62
C PHE A 741 -12.31 3.81 -38.49
N MET A 742 -11.79 3.72 -37.27
CA MET A 742 -12.54 3.29 -36.08
C MET A 742 -13.70 4.22 -35.76
N GLY A 743 -13.50 5.54 -35.89
CA GLY A 743 -14.53 6.55 -35.72
C GLY A 743 -15.70 6.37 -36.70
N ILE A 744 -15.40 6.11 -37.97
CA ILE A 744 -16.41 5.85 -38.99
C ILE A 744 -17.18 4.55 -38.72
N VAL A 745 -16.47 3.46 -38.40
CA VAL A 745 -17.11 2.19 -38.00
C VAL A 745 -18.00 2.39 -36.77
N GLY A 746 -17.53 3.14 -35.78
CA GLY A 746 -18.32 3.52 -34.60
C GLY A 746 -19.57 4.33 -34.97
N GLY A 747 -19.44 5.31 -35.85
CA GLY A 747 -20.56 6.12 -36.35
C GLY A 747 -21.62 5.28 -37.04
N ILE A 748 -21.19 4.38 -37.94
CA ILE A 748 -22.12 3.48 -38.65
C ILE A 748 -22.80 2.52 -37.66
N ARG A 749 -22.07 1.95 -36.73
CA ARG A 749 -22.65 1.07 -35.66
C ARG A 749 -23.62 1.84 -34.77
N ASN A 750 -23.34 3.08 -34.46
CA ASN A 750 -24.27 3.94 -33.71
C ASN A 750 -25.56 4.20 -34.49
N ILE A 751 -25.47 4.56 -35.78
CA ILE A 751 -26.65 4.69 -36.63
C ILE A 751 -27.47 3.38 -36.66
N ARG A 752 -26.82 2.23 -36.81
CA ARG A 752 -27.50 0.93 -36.80
C ARG A 752 -28.26 0.68 -35.51
N SER A 753 -27.61 1.03 -34.38
CA SER A 753 -28.23 0.87 -33.05
C SER A 753 -29.38 1.83 -32.83
N GLU A 754 -29.23 3.11 -33.16
CA GLU A 754 -30.27 4.12 -32.99
C GLU A 754 -31.47 3.89 -33.91
N ALA A 755 -31.24 3.45 -35.13
CA ALA A 755 -32.30 3.09 -36.10
C ALA A 755 -32.80 1.65 -35.91
N MET A 756 -32.32 0.92 -34.90
CA MET A 756 -32.66 -0.48 -34.62
C MET A 756 -32.61 -1.41 -35.85
N ILE A 757 -31.62 -1.18 -36.72
CA ILE A 757 -31.38 -2.01 -37.88
C ILE A 757 -30.95 -3.40 -37.42
N HIS A 758 -31.61 -4.44 -37.95
CA HIS A 758 -31.28 -5.82 -37.56
C HIS A 758 -29.79 -6.13 -37.80
N PRO A 759 -29.07 -6.78 -36.87
CA PRO A 759 -27.64 -6.99 -37.00
C PRO A 759 -27.19 -7.72 -38.28
N SER A 760 -28.06 -8.53 -38.86
CA SER A 760 -27.78 -9.28 -40.10
C SER A 760 -28.15 -8.48 -41.38
N ALA A 761 -28.84 -7.36 -41.29
CA ALA A 761 -29.25 -6.58 -42.44
C ALA A 761 -28.03 -5.91 -43.11
N GLU A 762 -27.93 -5.99 -44.41
CA GLU A 762 -26.98 -5.22 -45.20
C GLU A 762 -27.50 -3.80 -45.38
N ILE A 763 -26.63 -2.81 -45.25
CA ILE A 763 -26.96 -1.41 -45.40
C ILE A 763 -26.21 -0.77 -46.55
N GLU A 764 -26.68 0.35 -47.00
CA GLU A 764 -25.94 1.25 -47.89
C GLU A 764 -25.33 2.35 -47.08
N VAL A 765 -24.09 2.75 -47.41
CA VAL A 765 -23.39 3.84 -46.68
C VAL A 765 -22.75 4.79 -47.68
N LEU A 766 -23.00 6.09 -47.51
CA LEU A 766 -22.31 7.14 -48.19
C LEU A 766 -21.45 7.90 -47.16
N ILE A 767 -20.16 7.99 -47.44
CA ILE A 767 -19.17 8.74 -46.64
C ILE A 767 -18.74 9.94 -47.47
N VAL A 768 -18.92 11.17 -46.97
CA VAL A 768 -18.47 12.39 -47.61
C VAL A 768 -17.27 12.95 -46.82
N CYS A 769 -16.13 13.03 -47.50
CA CYS A 769 -14.87 13.48 -46.93
C CYS A 769 -14.19 14.46 -47.88
N HIS A 770 -14.13 15.75 -47.47
CA HIS A 770 -13.60 16.83 -48.32
C HIS A 770 -12.07 16.83 -48.39
N ASP A 771 -11.40 16.36 -47.35
CA ASP A 771 -9.94 16.26 -47.29
C ASP A 771 -9.42 15.17 -48.24
N GLU A 772 -8.45 15.56 -49.10
CA GLU A 772 -7.95 14.67 -50.15
C GLU A 772 -7.18 13.45 -49.60
N THR A 773 -6.38 13.65 -48.54
CA THR A 773 -5.55 12.61 -47.92
C THR A 773 -6.44 11.61 -47.18
N LYS A 774 -7.39 12.12 -46.40
CA LYS A 774 -8.35 11.27 -45.65
C LYS A 774 -9.25 10.50 -46.64
N HIS A 775 -9.70 11.14 -47.69
CA HIS A 775 -10.52 10.54 -48.76
C HIS A 775 -9.79 9.34 -49.41
N ALA A 776 -8.53 9.57 -49.83
CA ALA A 776 -7.71 8.52 -50.44
C ALA A 776 -7.50 7.32 -49.45
N GLY A 777 -7.18 7.64 -48.20
CA GLY A 777 -7.02 6.64 -47.12
C GLY A 777 -8.31 5.82 -46.91
N LEU A 778 -9.47 6.49 -46.78
CA LEU A 778 -10.76 5.83 -46.59
C LEU A 778 -11.19 5.01 -47.80
N THR A 779 -10.89 5.46 -49.00
CA THR A 779 -11.18 4.74 -50.23
C THR A 779 -10.41 3.41 -50.27
N SER A 780 -9.14 3.42 -49.85
CA SER A 780 -8.34 2.21 -49.75
C SER A 780 -8.87 1.20 -48.70
N LEU A 781 -9.57 1.70 -47.68
CA LEU A 781 -10.15 0.92 -46.59
C LEU A 781 -11.62 0.54 -46.80
N ALA A 782 -12.23 0.89 -47.92
CA ALA A 782 -13.65 0.64 -48.18
C ALA A 782 -14.05 -0.82 -48.04
N GLY A 783 -13.18 -1.74 -48.41
CA GLY A 783 -13.36 -3.19 -48.18
C GLY A 783 -13.48 -3.58 -46.71
N SER A 784 -12.56 -3.13 -45.89
CA SER A 784 -12.56 -3.38 -44.42
C SER A 784 -13.75 -2.71 -43.76
N LEU A 785 -14.09 -1.46 -44.16
CA LEU A 785 -15.27 -0.76 -43.65
C LEU A 785 -16.55 -1.56 -43.95
N LYS A 786 -16.72 -2.04 -45.18
CA LYS A 786 -17.87 -2.87 -45.55
C LYS A 786 -17.99 -4.11 -44.65
N THR A 787 -16.90 -4.83 -44.51
CA THR A 787 -16.87 -6.06 -43.69
C THR A 787 -17.24 -5.81 -42.23
N LEU A 788 -16.62 -4.83 -41.58
CA LEU A 788 -16.83 -4.55 -40.13
C LEU A 788 -18.17 -3.90 -39.82
N THR A 789 -18.81 -3.27 -40.80
CA THR A 789 -20.11 -2.62 -40.67
C THR A 789 -21.27 -3.38 -41.29
N ARG A 790 -20.99 -4.51 -41.93
CA ARG A 790 -21.97 -5.28 -42.76
C ARG A 790 -22.69 -4.40 -43.75
N THR A 791 -21.91 -3.70 -44.56
CA THR A 791 -22.38 -2.77 -45.58
C THR A 791 -22.34 -3.48 -46.93
N GLY A 792 -23.45 -3.54 -47.63
CA GLY A 792 -23.54 -4.08 -48.99
C GLY A 792 -22.92 -3.12 -50.03
N THR A 793 -23.40 -1.88 -50.04
CA THR A 793 -22.90 -0.84 -50.92
C THR A 793 -22.31 0.32 -50.13
N MET A 794 -21.07 0.70 -50.42
CA MET A 794 -20.38 1.83 -49.79
C MET A 794 -19.74 2.72 -50.82
N ALA A 795 -20.00 3.98 -50.71
CA ALA A 795 -19.38 5.02 -51.53
C ALA A 795 -18.62 6.00 -50.62
N VAL A 796 -17.37 6.31 -50.99
CA VAL A 796 -16.57 7.36 -50.38
C VAL A 796 -16.42 8.46 -51.41
N GLN A 797 -16.89 9.67 -51.13
CA GLN A 797 -16.92 10.80 -52.06
C GLN A 797 -16.34 12.07 -51.44
N LYS A 798 -15.76 12.92 -52.26
CA LYS A 798 -15.25 14.23 -51.79
C LYS A 798 -16.39 15.22 -51.57
N GLU A 799 -17.44 15.13 -52.36
CA GLU A 799 -18.63 15.99 -52.30
C GLU A 799 -19.88 15.09 -52.36
N GLY A 800 -20.89 15.44 -51.59
CA GLY A 800 -22.14 14.71 -51.58
C GLY A 800 -23.21 15.44 -50.75
N THR A 801 -24.45 15.15 -51.02
CA THR A 801 -25.57 15.64 -50.21
C THR A 801 -26.25 14.49 -49.50
N ARG A 802 -26.83 14.77 -48.36
CA ARG A 802 -27.58 13.78 -47.60
C ARG A 802 -28.69 13.17 -48.45
N PRO A 803 -28.68 11.83 -48.66
CA PRO A 803 -29.77 11.14 -49.33
C PRO A 803 -31.09 11.32 -48.57
N LYS A 804 -32.22 11.39 -49.30
CA LYS A 804 -33.56 11.51 -48.70
C LYS A 804 -33.81 10.34 -47.74
N GLY A 805 -34.29 10.63 -46.54
CA GLY A 805 -34.56 9.58 -45.53
C GLY A 805 -33.32 8.90 -44.96
N ALA A 806 -32.14 9.45 -45.10
CA ALA A 806 -30.92 8.90 -44.53
C ALA A 806 -30.68 9.36 -43.09
N ALA A 807 -30.29 8.46 -42.21
CA ALA A 807 -29.67 8.82 -40.93
C ALA A 807 -28.27 9.36 -41.19
N SER A 808 -27.82 10.31 -40.37
CA SER A 808 -26.52 10.94 -40.50
C SER A 808 -25.71 10.86 -39.20
N TYR A 809 -24.42 10.75 -39.33
CA TYR A 809 -23.46 10.86 -38.21
C TYR A 809 -22.29 11.71 -38.68
N LEU A 810 -21.85 12.66 -37.84
CA LEU A 810 -20.69 13.48 -38.11
C LEU A 810 -19.53 13.01 -37.22
N TYR A 811 -18.44 12.63 -37.85
CA TYR A 811 -17.19 12.29 -37.15
C TYR A 811 -16.08 13.25 -37.58
N THR A 812 -15.64 14.12 -36.69
CA THR A 812 -14.75 15.24 -37.03
C THR A 812 -15.33 16.10 -38.14
N ASP A 813 -14.82 16.03 -39.37
CA ASP A 813 -15.22 16.75 -40.59
C ASP A 813 -15.80 15.79 -41.66
N ILE A 814 -16.11 14.56 -41.31
CA ILE A 814 -16.61 13.53 -42.21
C ILE A 814 -18.08 13.26 -41.92
N GLU A 815 -18.89 13.37 -42.97
CA GLU A 815 -20.31 13.06 -42.89
C GLU A 815 -20.56 11.61 -43.32
N ILE A 816 -21.32 10.88 -42.52
CA ILE A 816 -21.70 9.49 -42.76
C ILE A 816 -23.22 9.46 -42.92
N PHE A 817 -23.70 8.96 -44.05
CA PHE A 817 -25.12 8.81 -44.34
C PHE A 817 -25.48 7.34 -44.55
N VAL A 818 -26.58 6.91 -43.93
CA VAL A 818 -27.14 5.57 -44.08
C VAL A 818 -28.61 5.71 -44.47
N PRO A 819 -28.98 5.42 -45.77
CA PRO A 819 -30.36 5.43 -46.18
C PRO A 819 -31.15 4.37 -45.40
N LEU A 820 -32.28 4.74 -44.85
CA LEU A 820 -33.11 3.84 -44.02
C LEU A 820 -34.27 3.21 -44.75
N ALA A 821 -34.47 3.52 -46.01
CA ALA A 821 -35.55 2.96 -46.83
C ALA A 821 -35.46 1.44 -46.94
N GLY A 822 -36.53 0.75 -46.58
CA GLY A 822 -36.59 -0.73 -46.55
C GLY A 822 -35.89 -1.42 -45.40
N LEU A 823 -35.17 -0.67 -44.53
CA LEU A 823 -34.44 -1.19 -43.38
C LEU A 823 -35.21 -1.05 -42.06
N VAL A 824 -36.15 -0.13 -42.00
CA VAL A 824 -36.92 0.24 -40.83
C VAL A 824 -38.41 0.08 -41.10
N ASP A 825 -39.15 -0.57 -40.26
CA ASP A 825 -40.60 -0.62 -40.26
C ASP A 825 -41.11 0.74 -39.76
N VAL A 826 -41.42 1.61 -40.74
CA VAL A 826 -41.77 3.03 -40.51
C VAL A 826 -42.95 3.14 -39.54
N ASP A 827 -43.99 2.31 -39.72
CA ASP A 827 -45.21 2.38 -38.91
C ASP A 827 -44.99 1.95 -37.49
N LYS A 828 -44.19 0.88 -37.30
CA LYS A 828 -43.83 0.36 -35.97
C LYS A 828 -42.90 1.32 -35.21
N GLU A 829 -41.94 1.92 -35.88
CA GLU A 829 -41.00 2.84 -35.25
C GLU A 829 -41.65 4.22 -34.97
N GLN A 830 -42.56 4.69 -35.86
CA GLN A 830 -43.37 5.86 -35.61
C GLN A 830 -44.26 5.68 -34.37
N ALA A 831 -44.91 4.52 -34.24
CA ALA A 831 -45.71 4.19 -33.08
C ALA A 831 -44.90 4.19 -31.79
N LYS A 832 -43.67 3.69 -31.85
CA LYS A 832 -42.73 3.66 -30.71
C LYS A 832 -42.26 5.07 -30.37
N LEU A 833 -41.77 5.84 -31.32
CA LEU A 833 -41.35 7.24 -31.11
C LEU A 833 -42.48 8.08 -30.54
N LYS A 834 -43.72 7.85 -31.00
CA LYS A 834 -44.89 8.55 -30.48
C LYS A 834 -45.15 8.20 -29.03
N LYS A 835 -45.04 6.91 -28.66
CA LYS A 835 -45.15 6.46 -27.27
C LYS A 835 -44.04 7.03 -26.38
N ASP A 836 -42.80 7.10 -26.87
CA ASP A 836 -41.66 7.68 -26.14
C ASP A 836 -41.81 9.20 -26.03
N GLN A 837 -42.37 9.88 -27.03
CA GLN A 837 -42.73 11.29 -26.99
C GLN A 837 -43.75 11.54 -25.86
N ASP A 838 -44.88 10.82 -25.91
CA ASP A 838 -45.96 10.99 -24.93
C ASP A 838 -45.47 10.74 -23.52
N LYS A 839 -44.61 9.72 -23.33
CA LYS A 839 -44.01 9.42 -22.03
C LYS A 839 -43.08 10.54 -21.56
N THR A 840 -42.20 11.03 -22.45
CA THR A 840 -41.19 12.06 -22.09
C THR A 840 -41.88 13.40 -21.82
N GLU A 841 -42.91 13.74 -22.59
CA GLU A 841 -43.77 14.94 -22.38
C GLU A 841 -44.47 14.88 -21.02
N ALA A 842 -45.00 13.71 -20.64
CA ALA A 842 -45.66 13.52 -19.34
C ALA A 842 -44.66 13.65 -18.18
N GLU A 843 -43.45 13.10 -18.33
CA GLU A 843 -42.39 13.24 -17.33
C GLU A 843 -41.87 14.69 -17.24
N LEU A 844 -41.72 15.38 -18.36
CA LEU A 844 -41.33 16.79 -18.43
C LEU A 844 -42.38 17.68 -17.72
N ALA A 845 -43.68 17.49 -18.05
CA ALA A 845 -44.77 18.19 -17.39
C ALA A 845 -44.80 17.96 -15.88
N ARG A 846 -44.48 16.74 -15.42
CA ARG A 846 -44.40 16.40 -14.00
C ARG A 846 -43.20 17.12 -13.31
N CYS A 847 -42.03 17.17 -13.94
CA CYS A 847 -40.87 17.87 -13.38
C CYS A 847 -41.07 19.38 -13.38
N GLN A 848 -41.68 19.95 -14.46
CA GLN A 848 -42.05 21.36 -14.53
C GLN A 848 -43.10 21.69 -13.45
N GLY A 849 -44.09 20.84 -13.26
CA GLY A 849 -45.14 20.99 -12.23
C GLY A 849 -44.56 20.98 -10.80
N LYS A 850 -43.54 20.17 -10.56
CA LYS A 850 -42.83 20.22 -9.27
C LYS A 850 -42.13 21.56 -9.06
N LEU A 851 -41.43 22.07 -10.05
CA LEU A 851 -40.71 23.36 -9.95
C LEU A 851 -41.66 24.55 -9.94
N ALA A 852 -42.89 24.42 -10.48
CA ALA A 852 -43.94 25.41 -10.38
C ALA A 852 -44.69 25.42 -9.05
N ASN A 853 -44.50 24.39 -8.22
CA ASN A 853 -45.19 24.29 -6.92
C ASN A 853 -44.43 25.13 -5.87
N GLU A 854 -45.10 26.21 -5.39
CA GLU A 854 -44.54 27.14 -4.41
C GLU A 854 -44.10 26.45 -3.11
N LYS A 855 -44.82 25.45 -2.66
CA LYS A 855 -44.46 24.69 -1.43
C LYS A 855 -43.19 23.85 -1.64
N PHE A 856 -43.02 23.28 -2.82
CA PHE A 856 -41.80 22.55 -3.16
C PHE A 856 -40.60 23.50 -3.27
N MET A 857 -40.80 24.63 -3.95
CA MET A 857 -39.73 25.64 -4.11
C MET A 857 -39.30 26.29 -2.78
N ALA A 858 -40.23 26.41 -1.84
CA ALA A 858 -39.93 26.96 -0.52
C ALA A 858 -39.18 25.98 0.39
N ASN A 859 -39.45 24.68 0.29
CA ASN A 859 -39.00 23.68 1.28
C ASN A 859 -37.94 22.69 0.77
N ALA A 860 -37.75 22.54 -0.55
CA ALA A 860 -36.76 21.60 -1.10
C ALA A 860 -35.34 22.15 -1.05
N PRO A 861 -34.34 21.34 -0.70
CA PRO A 861 -32.93 21.73 -0.81
C PRO A 861 -32.52 22.16 -2.23
N GLU A 862 -31.59 23.10 -2.35
CA GLU A 862 -31.15 23.62 -3.67
C GLU A 862 -30.57 22.51 -4.57
N GLU A 863 -29.92 21.54 -4.00
CA GLU A 863 -29.41 20.35 -4.72
C GLU A 863 -30.50 19.53 -5.41
N VAL A 864 -31.67 19.41 -4.77
CA VAL A 864 -32.84 18.70 -5.32
C VAL A 864 -33.49 19.53 -6.45
N LYS A 865 -33.58 20.85 -6.28
CA LYS A 865 -34.07 21.76 -7.32
C LYS A 865 -33.13 21.77 -8.53
N ALA A 866 -31.81 21.76 -8.31
CA ALA A 866 -30.83 21.70 -9.40
C ALA A 866 -30.96 20.39 -10.20
N LYS A 867 -31.11 19.25 -9.54
CA LYS A 867 -31.36 17.95 -10.20
C LYS A 867 -32.66 17.92 -11.01
N GLU A 868 -33.74 18.55 -10.53
CA GLU A 868 -34.98 18.61 -11.30
C GLU A 868 -34.85 19.55 -12.52
N ARG A 869 -34.06 20.64 -12.44
CA ARG A 869 -33.75 21.50 -13.60
C ARG A 869 -32.89 20.76 -14.63
N GLU A 870 -31.88 20.02 -14.19
CA GLU A 870 -31.04 19.20 -15.06
C GLU A 870 -31.86 18.16 -15.82
N LYS A 871 -32.77 17.44 -15.14
CA LYS A 871 -33.71 16.50 -15.76
C LYS A 871 -34.61 17.16 -16.81
N ILE A 872 -35.08 18.37 -16.57
CA ILE A 872 -35.87 19.11 -17.54
C ILE A 872 -35.04 19.35 -18.80
N GLY A 873 -33.80 19.80 -18.70
CA GLY A 873 -32.89 19.99 -19.83
C GLY A 873 -32.65 18.69 -20.61
N GLU A 874 -32.41 17.58 -19.91
CA GLU A 874 -32.25 16.25 -20.53
C GLU A 874 -33.49 15.80 -21.28
N MET A 875 -34.68 16.01 -20.68
CA MET A 875 -35.93 15.63 -21.32
C MET A 875 -36.28 16.51 -22.55
N GLN A 876 -35.97 17.81 -22.51
CA GLN A 876 -36.12 18.70 -23.65
C GLN A 876 -35.20 18.29 -24.82
N ALA A 877 -33.92 18.01 -24.53
CA ALA A 877 -33.00 17.51 -25.52
C ALA A 877 -33.42 16.14 -26.11
N LYS A 878 -34.03 15.29 -25.28
CA LYS A 878 -34.59 14.01 -25.73
C LYS A 878 -35.81 14.19 -26.62
N LEU A 879 -36.70 15.13 -26.31
CA LEU A 879 -37.87 15.48 -27.16
C LEU A 879 -37.45 16.03 -28.54
N GLU A 880 -36.41 16.85 -28.59
CA GLU A 880 -35.85 17.35 -29.83
C GLU A 880 -35.33 16.18 -30.71
N LYS A 881 -34.59 15.24 -30.11
CA LYS A 881 -34.16 14.04 -30.83
C LYS A 881 -35.31 13.16 -31.31
N ILE A 882 -36.37 13.00 -30.52
CA ILE A 882 -37.57 12.23 -30.91
C ILE A 882 -38.28 12.92 -32.08
N LYS A 883 -38.46 14.25 -32.07
CA LYS A 883 -39.05 15.01 -33.13
C LYS A 883 -38.26 14.89 -34.44
N ALA A 884 -36.95 15.08 -34.39
CA ALA A 884 -36.09 14.89 -35.55
C ALA A 884 -36.10 13.43 -36.07
N GLY A 885 -36.33 12.45 -35.19
CA GLY A 885 -36.56 11.05 -35.58
C GLY A 885 -37.89 10.85 -36.31
N MET A 886 -38.96 11.49 -35.84
CA MET A 886 -40.29 11.43 -36.52
C MET A 886 -40.27 12.11 -37.88
N GLU A 887 -39.64 13.27 -38.02
CA GLU A 887 -39.44 13.94 -39.30
C GLU A 887 -38.69 13.06 -40.32
N ARG A 888 -37.65 12.39 -39.87
CA ARG A 888 -36.91 11.42 -40.70
C ARG A 888 -37.78 10.24 -41.17
N LEU A 889 -38.66 9.73 -40.31
CA LEU A 889 -39.58 8.66 -40.70
C LEU A 889 -40.65 9.11 -41.69
N GLU A 890 -41.07 10.37 -41.61
CA GLU A 890 -41.97 10.95 -42.59
C GLU A 890 -41.29 11.12 -43.97
N GLU A 891 -39.98 11.43 -44.03
CA GLU A 891 -39.19 11.46 -45.27
C GLU A 891 -39.08 10.08 -45.96
N LEU A 892 -39.27 8.97 -45.22
CA LEU A 892 -39.23 7.60 -45.76
C LEU A 892 -40.57 7.13 -46.32
N ARG A 893 -41.65 7.82 -46.05
CA ARG A 893 -42.96 7.62 -46.70
C ARG A 893 -43.00 8.32 -48.02
#